data_10c4c1de4c193716b3d563efa6eca498
#
_entry.id   10c4c1de4c193716b3d563efa6eca498
#
_cell.length_a   1.000
_cell.length_b   1.000
_cell.length_c   1.000
_cell.angle_alpha   90.00
_cell.angle_beta   90.00
_cell.angle_gamma   90.00
#
_symmetry.space_group_name_H-M   'P 1'
#
loop_
_entity.id
_entity.type
_entity.pdbx_description
1 polymer ?
#
loop_
_entity_poly.entity_id
_entity_poly.type
_entity_poly.pdbx_seq_one_letter_code
_entity_poly.pdbx_strand_id
1 'polypeptide(L)'
;MRNKLFDYCCLSFAFGWLLLSSPGAQKELVVNGGFNEVKDGKTVAWNEVKAHYAYRDGVGRSGTRALCFENDDPKFYSFPGQPVDLKAGCCYEYEVWVKTEHLTGDGSGASICIEWVDAKGKWLGGAYAEGVKGTKDWTCVKGVTQEIPAAAAKFRVHPYVRKGMLGKAWFDDVSVREYIPQPMEGLYSTAYRNLAADAEVTFRAAVNLSPAIRAKGVSLRLTYKDASGARRTVAADAERPEWTVSVASLKMGRQNIVAELVAKDGTVEGAADLAFTRVEKLPARASWIDAHGRTILHGQPFFPLGMYWSVVDTNKVDHYAQGPFNCLMPYNAPKSRDLMDYCQAKGLKVIYSVKDIYSGTRWAPRGIKTEADEVRFITDCVAKFKDHPALLAWYLNDEMPLSMLPRLTARRDLMERLDPGHPGWVVLYQYSQIRTYLPTFDVIGTDPYPISAKPALTASVWTRSTQKGTLGCKPLWQVPQAFNWAAYKKTPEEKAKYRAPTEAELRSMCWQCIANGANGLVLYSYFDLFKQPNGERAETRWAECCRVGAEIQAQIPVLLSVEGAGRTLVRAVETAEPVESTAEKPISTRAWVKEGKTYVLVVNGGETAQGVRMSLEDGYSKATNVLASTSGTPILEGPSVLRVNLAPLEPALVCLEPILK
;
A
#
# COMPACT_ATOMS: atom_id res chain seq x y z
N MET A 1 -54.92 11.12 12.62
CA MET A 1 -55.30 10.72 11.25
C MET A 1 -54.03 10.42 10.45
N ARG A 2 -53.97 9.14 10.04
CA ARG A 2 -53.15 8.52 8.99
C ARG A 2 -51.63 8.75 8.96
N ASN A 3 -50.94 7.69 9.47
CA ASN A 3 -49.61 7.23 9.14
C ASN A 3 -49.39 7.11 7.63
N LYS A 4 -48.22 7.55 7.16
CA LYS A 4 -47.58 7.00 5.94
C LYS A 4 -46.25 6.42 6.33
N LEU A 5 -46.20 5.09 6.44
CA LEU A 5 -45.01 4.28 6.39
C LEU A 5 -44.31 4.52 5.04
N PHE A 6 -43.03 4.79 5.08
CA PHE A 6 -42.15 4.66 3.93
C PHE A 6 -41.56 3.24 3.93
N ASP A 7 -42.01 2.44 2.99
CA ASP A 7 -41.43 1.15 2.65
C ASP A 7 -40.00 1.35 2.11
N TYR A 8 -39.01 0.90 2.87
CA TYR A 8 -37.67 0.70 2.35
C TYR A 8 -37.62 -0.67 1.67
N CYS A 9 -37.70 -0.63 0.34
CA CYS A 9 -37.43 -1.77 -0.52
C CYS A 9 -35.96 -2.16 -0.37
N CYS A 10 -35.67 -3.29 0.27
CA CYS A 10 -34.40 -4.01 0.19
C CYS A 10 -34.17 -4.45 -1.25
N LEU A 11 -33.43 -3.68 -2.02
CA LEU A 11 -32.87 -4.15 -3.28
C LEU A 11 -31.65 -5.03 -2.97
N SER A 12 -31.91 -6.32 -2.92
CA SER A 12 -30.88 -7.35 -2.98
C SER A 12 -30.14 -7.19 -4.32
N PHE A 13 -28.89 -6.73 -4.28
CA PHE A 13 -28.00 -6.79 -5.43
C PHE A 13 -27.65 -8.25 -5.68
N ALA A 14 -28.35 -8.86 -6.61
CA ALA A 14 -27.89 -10.10 -7.24
C ALA A 14 -26.64 -9.75 -8.07
N PHE A 15 -25.48 -10.14 -7.56
CA PHE A 15 -24.26 -10.24 -8.37
C PHE A 15 -24.53 -11.28 -9.44
N GLY A 16 -24.81 -10.84 -10.63
CA GLY A 16 -24.80 -11.68 -11.81
C GLY A 16 -23.37 -12.13 -12.09
N TRP A 17 -23.00 -13.27 -11.57
CA TRP A 17 -21.84 -14.00 -12.04
C TRP A 17 -22.12 -14.39 -13.50
N LEU A 18 -21.58 -13.64 -14.45
CA LEU A 18 -21.36 -14.20 -15.78
C LEU A 18 -20.40 -15.37 -15.57
N LEU A 19 -20.92 -16.56 -15.80
CA LEU A 19 -20.13 -17.78 -15.94
C LEU A 19 -19.24 -17.64 -17.17
N LEU A 20 -18.10 -16.97 -17.01
CA LEU A 20 -16.98 -17.10 -17.90
C LEU A 20 -16.48 -18.53 -17.75
N SER A 21 -16.28 -19.21 -18.87
CA SER A 21 -15.76 -20.56 -19.00
C SER A 21 -14.71 -20.87 -17.95
N SER A 22 -14.91 -21.93 -17.17
CA SER A 22 -13.94 -22.43 -16.18
C SER A 22 -12.56 -22.49 -16.83
N PRO A 23 -11.54 -21.83 -16.26
CA PRO A 23 -10.16 -22.11 -16.65
C PRO A 23 -9.94 -23.62 -16.49
N GLY A 24 -9.32 -24.28 -17.44
CA GLY A 24 -8.98 -25.70 -17.34
C GLY A 24 -8.35 -25.95 -15.96
N ALA A 25 -8.73 -27.06 -15.31
CA ALA A 25 -8.35 -27.34 -13.93
C ALA A 25 -6.84 -27.11 -13.74
N GLN A 26 -6.48 -26.11 -12.94
CA GLN A 26 -5.09 -25.78 -12.65
C GLN A 26 -4.42 -26.99 -12.00
N LYS A 27 -3.21 -27.32 -12.45
CA LYS A 27 -2.45 -28.47 -11.94
C LYS A 27 -2.17 -28.30 -10.44
N GLU A 28 -2.63 -29.26 -9.64
CA GLU A 28 -2.26 -29.37 -8.23
C GLU A 28 -0.78 -29.76 -8.12
N LEU A 29 -0.02 -29.05 -7.32
CA LEU A 29 1.41 -29.26 -7.12
C LEU A 29 1.73 -30.02 -5.83
N VAL A 30 0.78 -30.07 -4.89
CA VAL A 30 0.90 -30.85 -3.66
C VAL A 30 0.43 -32.29 -3.92
N VAL A 31 1.25 -33.24 -3.54
CA VAL A 31 0.90 -34.66 -3.57
C VAL A 31 0.31 -35.03 -2.22
N ASN A 32 -0.84 -35.74 -2.21
CA ASN A 32 -1.48 -36.21 -0.98
C ASN A 32 -1.77 -35.07 0.03
N GLY A 33 -2.36 -33.97 -0.44
CA GLY A 33 -2.68 -32.80 0.40
C GLY A 33 -3.63 -33.09 1.56
N GLY A 34 -4.49 -34.10 1.44
CA GLY A 34 -5.37 -34.59 2.51
C GLY A 34 -4.76 -35.66 3.41
N PHE A 35 -3.45 -35.97 3.27
CA PHE A 35 -2.68 -36.93 4.08
C PHE A 35 -3.18 -38.38 4.06
N ASN A 36 -4.11 -38.75 3.19
CA ASN A 36 -4.82 -40.04 3.20
C ASN A 36 -3.97 -41.19 2.65
N GLU A 37 -3.01 -40.93 1.76
CA GLU A 37 -2.16 -41.94 1.19
C GLU A 37 -1.04 -42.32 2.17
N VAL A 38 -1.00 -43.61 2.54
CA VAL A 38 -0.01 -44.17 3.45
C VAL A 38 0.68 -45.36 2.77
N LYS A 39 2.00 -45.37 2.79
CA LYS A 39 2.82 -46.49 2.29
C LYS A 39 3.87 -46.84 3.33
N ASP A 40 4.00 -48.13 3.66
CA ASP A 40 4.93 -48.65 4.66
C ASP A 40 4.87 -47.89 6.02
N GLY A 41 3.63 -47.55 6.44
CA GLY A 41 3.38 -46.81 7.69
C GLY A 41 3.70 -45.31 7.63
N LYS A 42 4.16 -44.77 6.49
CA LYS A 42 4.52 -43.36 6.32
C LYS A 42 3.51 -42.65 5.41
N THR A 43 3.16 -41.41 5.76
CA THR A 43 2.32 -40.55 4.92
C THR A 43 3.08 -40.17 3.67
N VAL A 44 2.55 -40.51 2.49
CA VAL A 44 3.20 -40.34 1.20
C VAL A 44 3.49 -38.86 0.94
N ALA A 45 4.69 -38.55 0.43
CA ALA A 45 5.20 -37.23 0.04
C ALA A 45 5.43 -36.23 1.20
N TRP A 46 5.03 -36.53 2.41
CA TRP A 46 5.26 -35.67 3.57
C TRP A 46 6.41 -36.17 4.45
N ASN A 47 7.16 -35.23 5.02
CA ASN A 47 8.23 -35.57 5.96
C ASN A 47 7.67 -36.28 7.20
N GLU A 48 8.47 -37.13 7.80
CA GLU A 48 8.19 -37.65 9.13
C GLU A 48 8.03 -36.50 10.11
N VAL A 49 6.99 -36.59 10.94
CA VAL A 49 6.69 -35.60 11.97
C VAL A 49 7.54 -35.85 13.21
N LYS A 50 7.95 -34.77 13.87
CA LYS A 50 8.62 -34.78 15.16
C LYS A 50 7.63 -34.49 16.28
N ALA A 51 8.07 -34.59 17.54
CA ALA A 51 7.29 -34.27 18.71
C ALA A 51 6.25 -33.14 18.49
N HIS A 52 5.11 -33.25 19.09
CA HIS A 52 3.97 -32.33 18.96
C HIS A 52 3.19 -32.37 17.62
N TYR A 53 3.65 -33.11 16.62
CA TYR A 53 2.89 -33.40 15.41
C TYR A 53 2.65 -34.90 15.23
N ALA A 54 1.48 -35.24 14.69
CA ALA A 54 1.14 -36.62 14.34
C ALA A 54 0.12 -36.66 13.20
N TYR A 55 0.22 -37.63 12.29
CA TYR A 55 -0.87 -37.95 11.36
C TYR A 55 -1.86 -38.91 12.03
N ARG A 56 -3.15 -38.55 12.06
CA ARG A 56 -4.20 -39.34 12.72
C ARG A 56 -5.39 -39.57 11.78
N ASP A 57 -5.91 -40.80 11.81
CA ASP A 57 -7.09 -41.19 11.02
C ASP A 57 -8.39 -40.72 11.73
N GLY A 58 -9.44 -40.48 10.95
CA GLY A 58 -10.78 -40.18 11.47
C GLY A 58 -10.97 -38.78 12.02
N VAL A 59 -9.96 -37.89 11.96
CA VAL A 59 -10.00 -36.55 12.54
C VAL A 59 -9.90 -35.42 11.49
N GLY A 60 -9.80 -35.79 10.22
CA GLY A 60 -9.79 -34.85 9.09
C GLY A 60 -11.15 -34.20 8.85
N ARG A 61 -11.19 -33.24 7.97
CA ARG A 61 -12.36 -32.38 7.68
C ARG A 61 -13.61 -33.16 7.27
N SER A 62 -13.45 -34.26 6.58
CA SER A 62 -14.53 -35.17 6.16
C SER A 62 -14.46 -36.53 6.84
N GLY A 63 -13.93 -36.59 8.07
CA GLY A 63 -13.69 -37.85 8.78
C GLY A 63 -12.51 -38.65 8.22
N THR A 64 -11.64 -38.01 7.42
CA THR A 64 -10.45 -38.54 6.81
C THR A 64 -9.24 -38.44 7.75
N ARG A 65 -8.04 -38.62 7.22
CA ARG A 65 -6.78 -38.44 7.95
C ARG A 65 -6.42 -36.95 7.98
N ALA A 66 -5.76 -36.51 9.06
CA ALA A 66 -5.26 -35.14 9.20
C ALA A 66 -3.87 -35.11 9.84
N LEU A 67 -3.14 -34.01 9.59
CA LEU A 67 -1.98 -33.65 10.39
C LEU A 67 -2.47 -32.95 11.66
N CYS A 68 -2.12 -33.49 12.84
CA CYS A 68 -2.50 -32.96 14.15
C CYS A 68 -1.30 -32.32 14.83
N PHE A 69 -1.52 -31.22 15.48
CA PHE A 69 -0.57 -30.54 16.37
C PHE A 69 -1.15 -30.47 17.79
N GLU A 70 -0.33 -30.78 18.79
CA GLU A 70 -0.66 -30.62 20.20
C GLU A 70 0.61 -30.21 20.96
N ASN A 71 0.61 -29.03 21.56
CA ASN A 71 1.82 -28.44 22.13
C ASN A 71 1.55 -27.69 23.43
N ASP A 72 2.42 -27.93 24.43
CA ASP A 72 2.49 -27.24 25.73
C ASP A 72 3.87 -26.58 25.98
N ASP A 73 4.84 -26.72 25.03
CA ASP A 73 6.15 -26.09 25.11
C ASP A 73 6.24 -24.85 24.19
N PRO A 74 6.29 -23.62 24.74
CA PRO A 74 6.39 -22.41 23.93
C PRO A 74 7.72 -22.24 23.16
N LYS A 75 8.73 -23.06 23.48
CA LYS A 75 10.02 -23.05 22.78
C LYS A 75 10.04 -23.95 21.55
N PHE A 76 9.12 -24.91 21.49
CA PHE A 76 9.04 -25.82 20.36
C PHE A 76 8.77 -25.08 19.04
N TYR A 77 9.57 -25.38 18.01
CA TYR A 77 9.37 -24.85 16.68
C TYR A 77 9.95 -25.82 15.64
N SER A 78 9.13 -26.72 15.18
CA SER A 78 9.39 -27.62 14.06
C SER A 78 8.06 -27.90 13.37
N PHE A 79 8.08 -28.22 12.10
CA PHE A 79 6.88 -28.50 11.32
C PHE A 79 7.21 -29.40 10.12
N PRO A 80 6.23 -30.19 9.66
CA PRO A 80 6.39 -30.99 8.45
C PRO A 80 6.39 -30.11 7.21
N GLY A 81 6.79 -30.68 6.09
CA GLY A 81 6.74 -29.98 4.81
C GLY A 81 6.92 -30.92 3.64
N GLN A 82 6.50 -30.47 2.49
CA GLN A 82 6.62 -31.16 1.22
C GLN A 82 7.39 -30.28 0.23
N PRO A 83 8.36 -30.80 -0.55
CA PRO A 83 8.91 -30.08 -1.68
C PRO A 83 7.84 -29.88 -2.75
N VAL A 84 7.79 -28.71 -3.35
CA VAL A 84 6.90 -28.36 -4.47
C VAL A 84 7.74 -27.79 -5.61
N ASP A 85 7.29 -27.97 -6.84
CA ASP A 85 8.00 -27.47 -8.03
C ASP A 85 7.39 -26.15 -8.49
N LEU A 86 8.04 -25.02 -8.15
CA LEU A 86 7.60 -23.68 -8.53
C LEU A 86 8.55 -23.08 -9.57
N LYS A 87 8.02 -22.21 -10.42
CA LYS A 87 8.77 -21.53 -11.48
C LYS A 87 9.04 -20.08 -11.12
N ALA A 88 10.24 -19.60 -11.42
CA ALA A 88 10.58 -18.18 -11.33
C ALA A 88 9.64 -17.34 -12.22
N GLY A 89 9.29 -16.15 -11.75
CA GLY A 89 8.40 -15.23 -12.46
C GLY A 89 6.90 -15.57 -12.35
N CYS A 90 6.53 -16.72 -11.74
CA CYS A 90 5.13 -17.09 -11.49
C CYS A 90 4.71 -16.77 -10.06
N CYS A 91 3.41 -16.60 -9.85
CA CYS A 91 2.77 -16.56 -8.53
C CYS A 91 2.00 -17.85 -8.29
N TYR A 92 1.80 -18.20 -7.02
CA TYR A 92 1.09 -19.43 -6.64
C TYR A 92 0.06 -19.15 -5.57
N GLU A 93 -1.15 -19.66 -5.77
CA GLU A 93 -2.17 -19.75 -4.72
C GLU A 93 -1.86 -20.96 -3.87
N TYR A 94 -1.93 -20.80 -2.54
CA TYR A 94 -1.71 -21.87 -1.58
C TYR A 94 -2.74 -21.79 -0.47
N GLU A 95 -3.25 -22.95 -0.06
CA GLU A 95 -4.28 -23.04 0.96
C GLU A 95 -4.16 -24.31 1.81
N VAL A 96 -4.77 -24.26 3.00
CA VAL A 96 -4.96 -25.39 3.91
C VAL A 96 -6.23 -25.18 4.73
N TRP A 97 -6.95 -26.25 5.02
CA TRP A 97 -8.02 -26.20 6.00
C TRP A 97 -7.45 -26.46 7.39
N VAL A 98 -7.82 -25.59 8.34
CA VAL A 98 -7.31 -25.59 9.71
C VAL A 98 -8.48 -25.61 10.70
N LYS A 99 -8.42 -26.49 11.69
CA LYS A 99 -9.27 -26.48 12.89
C LYS A 99 -8.40 -26.25 14.10
N THR A 100 -8.86 -25.48 15.11
CA THR A 100 -8.06 -25.17 16.31
C THR A 100 -8.88 -25.36 17.57
N GLU A 101 -8.22 -25.75 18.67
CA GLU A 101 -8.79 -25.88 20.01
C GLU A 101 -7.84 -25.26 21.02
N HIS A 102 -8.32 -24.22 21.73
CA HIS A 102 -7.56 -23.47 22.74
C HIS A 102 -6.16 -23.03 22.26
N LEU A 103 -5.99 -22.72 20.98
CA LEU A 103 -4.70 -22.31 20.42
C LEU A 103 -4.39 -20.87 20.81
N THR A 104 -3.48 -20.68 21.77
CA THR A 104 -3.14 -19.40 22.39
C THR A 104 -1.66 -19.09 22.30
N GLY A 105 -1.27 -17.80 22.37
CA GLY A 105 0.11 -17.34 22.30
C GLY A 105 0.27 -16.07 21.50
N ASP A 106 1.50 -15.54 21.45
CA ASP A 106 1.82 -14.28 20.78
C ASP A 106 2.05 -14.44 19.25
N GLY A 107 2.21 -15.68 18.77
CA GLY A 107 2.39 -15.97 17.34
C GLY A 107 1.11 -15.78 16.50
N SER A 108 1.22 -15.93 15.18
CA SER A 108 0.10 -15.77 14.24
C SER A 108 -0.90 -16.95 14.23
N GLY A 109 -0.64 -18.04 14.97
CA GLY A 109 -1.54 -19.19 15.05
C GLY A 109 -1.14 -20.36 14.14
N ALA A 110 -2.15 -21.18 13.77
CA ALA A 110 -2.02 -22.29 12.83
C ALA A 110 -2.24 -21.77 11.40
N SER A 111 -1.32 -22.07 10.48
CA SER A 111 -1.27 -21.46 9.16
C SER A 111 -0.58 -22.37 8.13
N ILE A 112 -0.37 -21.82 6.95
CA ILE A 112 0.41 -22.41 5.86
C ILE A 112 1.43 -21.39 5.34
N CYS A 113 2.61 -21.84 4.96
CA CYS A 113 3.58 -21.03 4.23
C CYS A 113 4.23 -21.79 3.09
N ILE A 114 4.79 -21.04 2.15
CA ILE A 114 5.74 -21.55 1.15
C ILE A 114 7.05 -20.81 1.36
N GLU A 115 8.15 -21.55 1.51
CA GLU A 115 9.49 -20.99 1.65
C GLU A 115 10.39 -21.40 0.50
N TRP A 116 11.34 -20.54 0.14
CA TRP A 116 12.31 -20.81 -0.92
C TRP A 116 13.73 -20.41 -0.55
N VAL A 117 14.65 -21.21 -1.07
CA VAL A 117 16.08 -21.04 -0.92
C VAL A 117 16.75 -21.02 -2.29
N ASP A 118 17.96 -20.47 -2.37
CA ASP A 118 18.80 -20.58 -3.57
C ASP A 118 19.36 -22.00 -3.79
N ALA A 119 20.11 -22.18 -4.88
CA ALA A 119 20.73 -23.46 -5.21
C ALA A 119 21.70 -23.96 -4.10
N LYS A 120 22.32 -23.05 -3.33
CA LYS A 120 23.24 -23.34 -2.23
C LYS A 120 22.51 -23.56 -0.90
N GLY A 121 21.19 -23.41 -0.85
CA GLY A 121 20.38 -23.58 0.36
C GLY A 121 20.28 -22.34 1.24
N LYS A 122 20.74 -21.17 0.79
CA LYS A 122 20.55 -19.91 1.50
C LYS A 122 19.09 -19.47 1.39
N TRP A 123 18.47 -19.15 2.51
CA TRP A 123 17.10 -18.65 2.56
C TRP A 123 16.96 -17.30 1.84
N LEU A 124 16.01 -17.21 0.93
CA LEU A 124 15.71 -16.01 0.12
C LEU A 124 14.38 -15.36 0.49
N GLY A 125 13.45 -16.11 1.08
CA GLY A 125 12.14 -15.59 1.44
C GLY A 125 11.06 -16.65 1.53
N GLY A 126 9.82 -16.18 1.67
CA GLY A 126 8.62 -17.02 1.73
C GLY A 126 7.35 -16.21 1.66
N ALA A 127 6.24 -16.90 1.48
CA ALA A 127 4.89 -16.37 1.56
C ALA A 127 4.18 -17.03 2.75
N TYR A 128 3.53 -16.21 3.59
CA TYR A 128 2.95 -16.64 4.86
C TYR A 128 1.50 -16.16 4.92
N ALA A 129 0.56 -17.10 5.00
CA ALA A 129 -0.84 -16.75 5.18
C ALA A 129 -1.13 -16.36 6.65
N GLU A 130 -2.19 -15.60 6.87
CA GLU A 130 -2.66 -15.27 8.21
C GLU A 130 -3.17 -16.52 8.90
N GLY A 131 -2.75 -16.75 10.14
CA GLY A 131 -3.07 -17.96 10.88
C GLY A 131 -4.35 -17.84 11.72
N VAL A 132 -4.84 -18.99 12.17
CA VAL A 132 -6.03 -19.14 13.02
C VAL A 132 -5.63 -19.35 14.47
N LYS A 133 -6.30 -18.67 15.40
CA LYS A 133 -6.12 -18.79 16.86
C LYS A 133 -7.42 -19.08 17.57
N GLY A 134 -7.31 -19.46 18.85
CA GLY A 134 -8.45 -19.73 19.73
C GLY A 134 -9.03 -21.11 19.46
N THR A 135 -10.35 -21.23 19.59
CA THR A 135 -11.11 -22.43 19.23
C THR A 135 -11.95 -22.10 18.00
N LYS A 136 -11.63 -22.70 16.87
CA LYS A 136 -12.30 -22.49 15.57
C LYS A 136 -12.53 -23.83 14.91
N ASP A 137 -13.68 -23.99 14.31
CA ASP A 137 -13.95 -25.11 13.39
C ASP A 137 -13.21 -24.92 12.06
N TRP A 138 -13.27 -25.92 11.19
CA TRP A 138 -12.55 -25.93 9.93
C TRP A 138 -12.67 -24.61 9.16
N THR A 139 -11.56 -23.94 9.03
CA THR A 139 -11.40 -22.63 8.39
C THR A 139 -10.36 -22.73 7.30
N CYS A 140 -10.68 -22.28 6.09
CA CYS A 140 -9.71 -22.22 5.01
C CYS A 140 -8.73 -21.06 5.24
N VAL A 141 -7.45 -21.37 5.34
CA VAL A 141 -6.33 -20.43 5.42
C VAL A 141 -5.64 -20.44 4.06
N LYS A 142 -5.58 -19.30 3.39
CA LYS A 142 -5.02 -19.19 2.03
C LYS A 142 -4.23 -17.92 1.80
N GLY A 143 -3.37 -17.96 0.78
CA GLY A 143 -2.62 -16.81 0.31
C GLY A 143 -2.21 -16.97 -1.15
N VAL A 144 -1.65 -15.90 -1.71
CA VAL A 144 -0.98 -15.91 -3.01
C VAL A 144 0.44 -15.46 -2.79
N THR A 145 1.43 -16.16 -3.37
CA THR A 145 2.83 -15.76 -3.28
C THR A 145 3.03 -14.46 -4.05
N GLN A 146 4.05 -13.70 -3.68
CA GLN A 146 4.67 -12.77 -4.61
C GLN A 146 5.27 -13.55 -5.80
N GLU A 147 5.64 -12.84 -6.85
CA GLU A 147 6.40 -13.42 -7.96
C GLU A 147 7.63 -14.16 -7.43
N ILE A 148 7.82 -15.41 -7.81
CA ILE A 148 8.96 -16.22 -7.37
C ILE A 148 10.26 -15.62 -7.92
N PRO A 149 11.23 -15.28 -7.05
CA PRO A 149 12.50 -14.69 -7.50
C PRO A 149 13.30 -15.62 -8.42
N ALA A 150 13.97 -15.05 -9.41
CA ALA A 150 14.80 -15.82 -10.35
C ALA A 150 15.93 -16.62 -9.67
N ALA A 151 16.43 -16.15 -8.52
CA ALA A 151 17.47 -16.82 -7.75
C ALA A 151 16.95 -18.01 -6.90
N ALA A 152 15.63 -18.18 -6.77
CA ALA A 152 15.04 -19.27 -6.00
C ALA A 152 15.14 -20.59 -6.77
N ALA A 153 15.57 -21.66 -6.08
CA ALA A 153 15.86 -22.96 -6.69
C ALA A 153 15.21 -24.15 -6.00
N LYS A 154 14.87 -24.03 -4.71
CA LYS A 154 14.21 -25.10 -3.96
C LYS A 154 13.06 -24.51 -3.15
N PHE A 155 11.93 -25.19 -3.14
CA PHE A 155 10.66 -24.71 -2.59
C PHE A 155 10.04 -25.77 -1.70
N ARG A 156 9.43 -25.32 -0.58
CA ARG A 156 8.70 -26.22 0.30
C ARG A 156 7.41 -25.55 0.79
N VAL A 157 6.34 -26.31 0.81
CA VAL A 157 5.09 -25.94 1.48
C VAL A 157 5.05 -26.54 2.88
N HIS A 158 4.57 -25.77 3.85
CA HIS A 158 4.50 -26.15 5.25
C HIS A 158 3.14 -25.75 5.85
N PRO A 159 2.27 -26.70 6.19
CA PRO A 159 1.24 -26.49 7.21
C PRO A 159 1.92 -26.45 8.57
N TYR A 160 1.73 -25.38 9.35
CA TYR A 160 2.52 -25.18 10.57
C TYR A 160 1.80 -24.36 11.63
N VAL A 161 2.25 -24.47 12.87
CA VAL A 161 1.88 -23.58 13.96
C VAL A 161 3.05 -22.69 14.30
N ARG A 162 2.81 -21.38 14.43
CA ARG A 162 3.85 -20.39 14.71
C ARG A 162 4.47 -20.63 16.09
N LYS A 163 5.78 -20.34 16.20
CA LYS A 163 6.53 -20.44 17.48
C LYS A 163 5.83 -19.67 18.59
N GLY A 164 5.83 -20.23 19.81
CA GLY A 164 5.22 -19.62 21.00
C GLY A 164 3.71 -19.85 21.12
N MET A 165 3.12 -20.66 20.24
CA MET A 165 1.71 -21.05 20.32
C MET A 165 1.54 -22.35 21.10
N LEU A 166 0.55 -22.39 22.00
CA LEU A 166 0.18 -23.54 22.82
C LEU A 166 -1.27 -23.94 22.51
N GLY A 167 -1.58 -25.25 22.58
CA GLY A 167 -2.92 -25.80 22.30
C GLY A 167 -2.90 -26.78 21.15
N LYS A 168 -4.05 -26.94 20.45
CA LYS A 168 -4.23 -27.95 19.41
C LYS A 168 -4.63 -27.34 18.08
N ALA A 169 -4.15 -27.99 16.99
CA ALA A 169 -4.56 -27.67 15.64
C ALA A 169 -4.62 -28.95 14.78
N TRP A 170 -5.50 -28.95 13.78
CA TRP A 170 -5.63 -29.98 12.74
C TRP A 170 -5.53 -29.30 11.38
N PHE A 171 -4.81 -29.94 10.47
CA PHE A 171 -4.61 -29.48 9.10
C PHE A 171 -5.06 -30.54 8.12
N ASP A 172 -5.76 -30.13 7.10
CA ASP A 172 -6.25 -30.99 6.03
C ASP A 172 -6.32 -30.24 4.68
N ASP A 173 -6.43 -30.98 3.58
CA ASP A 173 -6.62 -30.44 2.23
C ASP A 173 -5.61 -29.32 1.85
N VAL A 174 -4.30 -29.61 2.01
CA VAL A 174 -3.22 -28.70 1.55
C VAL A 174 -3.20 -28.65 0.03
N SER A 175 -3.20 -27.47 -0.54
CA SER A 175 -3.17 -27.23 -1.99
C SER A 175 -2.19 -26.13 -2.37
N VAL A 176 -1.49 -26.30 -3.49
CA VAL A 176 -0.66 -25.28 -4.15
C VAL A 176 -0.89 -25.36 -5.64
N ARG A 177 -1.31 -24.26 -6.25
CA ARG A 177 -1.56 -24.17 -7.71
C ARG A 177 -0.95 -22.90 -8.27
N GLU A 178 -0.58 -22.89 -9.55
CA GLU A 178 -0.15 -21.67 -10.20
C GLU A 178 -1.31 -20.64 -10.18
N TYR A 179 -1.05 -19.46 -9.63
CA TYR A 179 -2.02 -18.37 -9.63
C TYR A 179 -2.00 -17.69 -10.98
N ILE A 180 -3.09 -17.80 -11.72
CA ILE A 180 -3.28 -17.09 -12.99
C ILE A 180 -4.18 -15.89 -12.69
N PRO A 181 -3.61 -14.66 -12.63
CA PRO A 181 -4.43 -13.48 -12.39
C PRO A 181 -5.44 -13.29 -13.52
N GLN A 182 -6.61 -12.77 -13.18
CA GLN A 182 -7.62 -12.45 -14.19
C GLN A 182 -7.03 -11.46 -15.21
N PRO A 183 -7.32 -11.61 -16.50
CA PRO A 183 -6.80 -10.70 -17.54
C PRO A 183 -7.14 -9.24 -17.29
N MET A 184 -8.28 -8.96 -16.62
CA MET A 184 -8.68 -7.63 -16.17
C MET A 184 -9.19 -7.69 -14.72
N GLU A 185 -8.53 -6.95 -13.82
CA GLU A 185 -8.85 -6.93 -12.38
C GLU A 185 -9.79 -5.80 -11.99
N GLY A 186 -9.82 -4.70 -12.76
CA GLY A 186 -10.65 -3.56 -12.41
C GLY A 186 -10.47 -2.34 -13.31
N LEU A 187 -11.39 -1.40 -13.19
CA LEU A 187 -11.36 -0.08 -13.83
C LEU A 187 -11.40 1.00 -12.73
N TYR A 188 -10.53 1.99 -12.83
CA TYR A 188 -10.36 3.06 -11.85
C TYR A 188 -10.33 4.42 -12.54
N SER A 189 -10.59 5.50 -11.80
CA SER A 189 -10.50 6.86 -12.31
C SER A 189 -9.62 7.75 -11.43
N THR A 190 -9.08 8.81 -12.03
CA THR A 190 -8.35 9.87 -11.32
C THR A 190 -9.29 10.83 -10.58
N ALA A 191 -10.61 10.76 -10.82
CA ALA A 191 -11.58 11.60 -10.14
C ALA A 191 -11.79 11.13 -8.69
N TYR A 192 -11.65 12.06 -7.75
CA TYR A 192 -11.89 11.78 -6.34
C TYR A 192 -13.28 11.22 -6.09
N ARG A 193 -13.35 9.99 -5.54
CA ARG A 193 -14.60 9.25 -5.32
C ARG A 193 -15.44 9.08 -6.57
N ASN A 194 -14.81 9.00 -7.74
CA ASN A 194 -15.45 8.85 -9.05
C ASN A 194 -16.49 9.93 -9.36
N LEU A 195 -16.26 11.15 -8.88
CA LEU A 195 -17.14 12.32 -9.04
C LEU A 195 -16.37 13.47 -9.69
N ALA A 196 -16.87 14.01 -10.81
CA ALA A 196 -16.28 15.15 -11.49
C ALA A 196 -17.34 16.10 -12.04
N ALA A 197 -16.97 17.40 -12.17
CA ALA A 197 -17.82 18.46 -12.72
C ALA A 197 -17.32 18.97 -14.06
N ASP A 198 -16.02 19.14 -14.20
CA ASP A 198 -15.35 19.77 -15.33
C ASP A 198 -13.97 19.16 -15.58
N ALA A 199 -13.21 19.76 -16.51
CA ALA A 199 -11.91 19.30 -16.93
C ALA A 199 -11.91 17.89 -17.56
N GLU A 200 -10.83 17.16 -17.38
CA GLU A 200 -10.64 15.82 -17.91
C GLU A 200 -10.56 14.80 -16.77
N VAL A 201 -10.95 13.58 -17.05
CA VAL A 201 -10.79 12.44 -16.18
C VAL A 201 -10.03 11.33 -16.92
N THR A 202 -9.04 10.75 -16.28
CA THR A 202 -8.35 9.58 -16.81
C THR A 202 -8.92 8.32 -16.16
N PHE A 203 -9.38 7.39 -16.99
CA PHE A 203 -9.75 6.03 -16.59
C PHE A 203 -8.56 5.11 -16.83
N ARG A 204 -8.29 4.20 -15.90
CA ARG A 204 -7.18 3.24 -15.99
C ARG A 204 -7.67 1.83 -15.67
N ALA A 205 -7.38 0.90 -16.58
CA ALA A 205 -7.70 -0.49 -16.37
C ALA A 205 -6.50 -1.24 -15.76
N ALA A 206 -6.79 -2.10 -14.78
CA ALA A 206 -5.82 -3.06 -14.26
C ALA A 206 -5.84 -4.30 -15.12
N VAL A 207 -4.85 -4.47 -15.98
CA VAL A 207 -4.74 -5.62 -16.89
C VAL A 207 -3.52 -6.49 -16.57
N ASN A 208 -3.68 -7.79 -16.74
CA ASN A 208 -2.64 -8.80 -16.63
C ASN A 208 -2.41 -9.46 -17.99
N LEU A 209 -1.40 -8.97 -18.69
CA LEU A 209 -1.08 -9.44 -20.03
C LEU A 209 -0.06 -10.59 -19.97
N SER A 210 -0.52 -11.80 -19.66
CA SER A 210 0.32 -13.00 -19.78
C SER A 210 0.75 -13.23 -21.24
N PRO A 211 1.83 -13.99 -21.51
CA PRO A 211 2.23 -14.34 -22.87
C PRO A 211 1.08 -14.94 -23.70
N ALA A 212 0.22 -15.77 -23.06
CA ALA A 212 -0.94 -16.36 -23.71
C ALA A 212 -2.01 -15.33 -24.10
N ILE A 213 -2.25 -14.32 -23.25
CA ILE A 213 -3.16 -13.21 -23.56
C ILE A 213 -2.58 -12.32 -24.67
N ARG A 214 -1.28 -11.97 -24.61
CA ARG A 214 -0.60 -11.17 -25.64
C ARG A 214 -0.66 -11.86 -27.01
N ALA A 215 -0.47 -13.19 -27.06
CA ALA A 215 -0.52 -13.95 -28.30
C ALA A 215 -1.88 -13.87 -29.02
N LYS A 216 -2.96 -13.53 -28.33
CA LYS A 216 -4.29 -13.31 -28.90
C LYS A 216 -4.45 -11.95 -29.60
N GLY A 217 -3.42 -11.07 -29.53
CA GLY A 217 -3.46 -9.75 -30.14
C GLY A 217 -4.53 -8.84 -29.53
N VAL A 218 -4.52 -8.72 -28.21
CA VAL A 218 -5.54 -7.99 -27.45
C VAL A 218 -5.45 -6.48 -27.57
N SER A 219 -6.62 -5.83 -27.52
CA SER A 219 -6.80 -4.38 -27.40
C SER A 219 -7.81 -4.06 -26.31
N LEU A 220 -7.84 -2.83 -25.86
CA LEU A 220 -8.79 -2.35 -24.87
C LEU A 220 -9.86 -1.45 -25.50
N ARG A 221 -11.07 -1.49 -24.96
CA ARG A 221 -12.15 -0.55 -25.27
C ARG A 221 -12.86 -0.08 -24.01
N LEU A 222 -13.10 1.24 -23.94
CA LEU A 222 -13.87 1.89 -22.89
C LEU A 222 -15.25 2.27 -23.46
N THR A 223 -16.32 1.86 -22.80
CA THR A 223 -17.69 2.18 -23.20
C THR A 223 -18.39 3.01 -22.13
N TYR A 224 -18.99 4.12 -22.54
CA TYR A 224 -19.75 5.04 -21.67
C TYR A 224 -20.93 5.67 -22.43
N LYS A 225 -21.82 6.37 -21.71
CA LYS A 225 -22.87 7.22 -22.30
C LYS A 225 -22.35 8.65 -22.42
N ASP A 226 -22.45 9.23 -23.62
CA ASP A 226 -22.05 10.63 -23.86
C ASP A 226 -23.11 11.63 -23.35
N ALA A 227 -22.85 12.94 -23.51
CA ALA A 227 -23.72 14.01 -23.04
C ALA A 227 -25.16 13.94 -23.61
N SER A 228 -25.33 13.34 -24.80
CA SER A 228 -26.66 13.09 -25.39
C SER A 228 -27.34 11.82 -24.87
N GLY A 229 -26.61 10.99 -24.11
CA GLY A 229 -27.03 9.67 -23.64
C GLY A 229 -26.72 8.53 -24.64
N ALA A 230 -26.10 8.83 -25.77
CA ALA A 230 -25.70 7.83 -26.74
C ALA A 230 -24.48 7.03 -26.23
N ARG A 231 -24.42 5.74 -26.61
CA ARG A 231 -23.28 4.86 -26.26
C ARG A 231 -22.07 5.25 -27.11
N ARG A 232 -20.94 5.46 -26.46
CA ARG A 232 -19.63 5.70 -27.08
C ARG A 232 -18.66 4.59 -26.67
N THR A 233 -17.79 4.22 -27.61
CA THR A 233 -16.71 3.26 -27.35
C THR A 233 -15.41 3.86 -27.88
N VAL A 234 -14.37 3.88 -27.03
CA VAL A 234 -13.03 4.41 -27.33
C VAL A 234 -12.02 3.30 -27.12
N ALA A 235 -11.16 3.06 -28.11
CA ALA A 235 -10.11 2.08 -28.03
C ALA A 235 -8.87 2.62 -27.31
N ALA A 236 -8.08 1.71 -26.72
CA ALA A 236 -6.73 1.96 -26.22
C ALA A 236 -5.83 0.74 -26.45
N ASP A 237 -4.51 0.97 -26.42
CA ASP A 237 -3.52 -0.07 -26.42
C ASP A 237 -3.54 -0.82 -25.07
N ALA A 238 -3.50 -2.15 -25.12
CA ALA A 238 -3.47 -2.97 -23.90
C ALA A 238 -2.20 -2.76 -23.06
N GLU A 239 -1.09 -2.32 -23.67
CA GLU A 239 0.15 -1.96 -22.97
C GLU A 239 0.09 -0.56 -22.32
N ARG A 240 -0.88 0.27 -22.74
CA ARG A 240 -1.18 1.58 -22.16
C ARG A 240 -2.66 1.65 -21.78
N PRO A 241 -3.06 0.97 -20.68
CA PRO A 241 -4.46 0.72 -20.34
C PRO A 241 -5.12 1.95 -19.73
N GLU A 242 -5.14 3.07 -20.47
CA GLU A 242 -5.72 4.33 -19.99
C GLU A 242 -6.44 5.12 -21.09
N TRP A 243 -7.42 5.92 -20.67
CA TRP A 243 -8.22 6.82 -21.51
C TRP A 243 -8.42 8.14 -20.79
N THR A 244 -8.08 9.24 -21.42
CA THR A 244 -8.43 10.57 -20.93
C THR A 244 -9.66 11.07 -21.68
N VAL A 245 -10.70 11.41 -20.93
CA VAL A 245 -12.01 11.81 -21.44
C VAL A 245 -12.40 13.15 -20.84
N SER A 246 -12.87 14.08 -21.70
CA SER A 246 -13.45 15.33 -21.22
C SER A 246 -14.72 15.02 -20.40
N VAL A 247 -14.80 15.50 -19.16
CA VAL A 247 -15.97 15.32 -18.30
C VAL A 247 -17.22 15.92 -18.93
N ALA A 248 -17.10 17.02 -19.68
CA ALA A 248 -18.20 17.65 -20.41
C ALA A 248 -18.81 16.72 -21.47
N SER A 249 -18.06 15.76 -21.99
CA SER A 249 -18.56 14.79 -22.98
C SER A 249 -19.34 13.63 -22.36
N LEU A 250 -19.30 13.43 -21.06
CA LEU A 250 -19.99 12.34 -20.36
C LEU A 250 -21.47 12.72 -20.08
N LYS A 251 -22.36 11.73 -19.99
CA LYS A 251 -23.75 11.94 -19.56
C LYS A 251 -23.80 12.55 -18.15
N MET A 252 -24.65 13.53 -17.94
CA MET A 252 -24.93 14.10 -16.62
C MET A 252 -25.53 13.05 -15.68
N GLY A 253 -25.13 13.07 -14.41
CA GLY A 253 -25.55 12.12 -13.38
C GLY A 253 -24.71 10.83 -13.38
N ARG A 254 -25.20 9.83 -12.64
CA ARG A 254 -24.53 8.53 -12.47
C ARG A 254 -24.67 7.66 -13.72
N GLN A 255 -23.57 7.05 -14.13
CA GLN A 255 -23.53 6.03 -15.17
C GLN A 255 -22.53 4.94 -14.83
N ASN A 256 -22.65 3.79 -15.47
CA ASN A 256 -21.66 2.72 -15.42
C ASN A 256 -20.75 2.83 -16.65
N ILE A 257 -19.45 2.90 -16.42
CA ILE A 257 -18.42 2.92 -17.45
C ILE A 257 -17.80 1.53 -17.48
N VAL A 258 -17.66 0.95 -18.66
CA VAL A 258 -17.19 -0.44 -18.83
C VAL A 258 -15.93 -0.44 -19.66
N ALA A 259 -14.89 -1.10 -19.18
CA ALA A 259 -13.69 -1.44 -19.93
C ALA A 259 -13.68 -2.93 -20.27
N GLU A 260 -13.26 -3.28 -21.47
CA GLU A 260 -13.15 -4.64 -21.94
C GLU A 260 -11.81 -4.88 -22.63
N LEU A 261 -11.15 -5.99 -22.31
CA LEU A 261 -9.98 -6.50 -23.00
C LEU A 261 -10.45 -7.46 -24.09
N VAL A 262 -10.20 -7.14 -25.33
CA VAL A 262 -10.78 -7.84 -26.49
C VAL A 262 -9.68 -8.41 -27.36
N ALA A 263 -9.72 -9.69 -27.66
CA ALA A 263 -8.83 -10.36 -28.59
C ALA A 263 -9.13 -9.98 -30.05
N LYS A 264 -8.18 -10.25 -30.95
CA LYS A 264 -8.30 -9.90 -32.37
C LYS A 264 -9.49 -10.57 -33.06
N ASP A 265 -9.94 -11.73 -32.58
CA ASP A 265 -11.12 -12.47 -33.07
C ASP A 265 -12.46 -11.93 -32.50
N GLY A 266 -12.42 -10.89 -31.66
CA GLY A 266 -13.58 -10.28 -31.00
C GLY A 266 -13.95 -10.90 -29.65
N THR A 267 -13.26 -11.93 -29.18
CA THR A 267 -13.49 -12.55 -27.87
C THR A 267 -13.16 -11.58 -26.76
N VAL A 268 -14.06 -11.43 -25.78
CA VAL A 268 -13.81 -10.65 -24.55
C VAL A 268 -13.04 -11.51 -23.56
N GLU A 269 -11.77 -11.20 -23.34
CA GLU A 269 -10.89 -11.92 -22.41
C GLU A 269 -11.07 -11.47 -20.96
N GLY A 270 -11.56 -10.26 -20.74
CA GLY A 270 -11.85 -9.71 -19.42
C GLY A 270 -12.63 -8.41 -19.53
N ALA A 271 -13.40 -8.11 -18.49
CA ALA A 271 -14.17 -6.87 -18.39
C ALA A 271 -14.18 -6.35 -16.95
N ALA A 272 -14.24 -5.04 -16.81
CA ALA A 272 -14.44 -4.37 -15.53
C ALA A 272 -15.31 -3.15 -15.71
N ASP A 273 -16.05 -2.79 -14.67
CA ASP A 273 -16.93 -1.63 -14.67
C ASP A 273 -16.64 -0.68 -13.51
N LEU A 274 -17.04 0.57 -13.69
CA LEU A 274 -16.89 1.64 -12.71
C LEU A 274 -18.13 2.50 -12.69
N ALA A 275 -18.75 2.64 -11.52
CA ALA A 275 -19.78 3.63 -11.31
C ALA A 275 -19.15 5.04 -11.22
N PHE A 276 -19.49 5.91 -12.16
CA PHE A 276 -18.97 7.28 -12.25
C PHE A 276 -20.12 8.28 -12.27
N THR A 277 -19.92 9.44 -11.66
CA THR A 277 -20.94 10.48 -11.59
C THR A 277 -20.39 11.79 -12.13
N ARG A 278 -21.01 12.33 -13.18
CA ARG A 278 -20.83 13.71 -13.61
C ARG A 278 -21.84 14.59 -12.88
N VAL A 279 -21.38 15.67 -12.28
CA VAL A 279 -22.20 16.71 -11.64
C VAL A 279 -21.99 18.05 -12.33
N GLU A 280 -22.91 18.98 -12.18
CA GLU A 280 -22.76 20.34 -12.68
C GLU A 280 -21.71 21.11 -11.88
N LYS A 281 -21.68 20.91 -10.55
CA LYS A 281 -20.74 21.52 -9.62
C LYS A 281 -20.35 20.53 -8.55
N LEU A 282 -19.05 20.48 -8.22
CA LEU A 282 -18.58 19.66 -7.10
C LEU A 282 -19.16 20.15 -5.77
N PRO A 283 -19.52 19.25 -4.85
CA PRO A 283 -19.95 19.64 -3.51
C PRO A 283 -18.80 20.37 -2.80
N ALA A 284 -19.16 21.30 -1.90
CA ALA A 284 -18.18 21.96 -1.05
C ALA A 284 -17.49 20.92 -0.15
N ARG A 285 -16.15 20.98 -0.08
CA ARG A 285 -15.32 20.07 0.70
C ARG A 285 -14.24 20.88 1.41
N ALA A 286 -13.99 20.56 2.68
CA ALA A 286 -12.92 21.20 3.45
C ALA A 286 -11.55 20.65 3.05
N SER A 287 -11.46 19.35 2.87
CA SER A 287 -10.25 18.64 2.43
C SER A 287 -10.62 17.57 1.41
N TRP A 288 -9.95 17.53 0.27
CA TRP A 288 -10.23 16.55 -0.79
C TRP A 288 -9.02 16.37 -1.71
N ILE A 289 -9.12 15.43 -2.66
CA ILE A 289 -8.03 15.11 -3.59
C ILE A 289 -8.42 15.56 -4.99
N ASP A 290 -7.55 16.33 -5.65
CA ASP A 290 -7.77 16.74 -7.03
C ASP A 290 -7.32 15.66 -8.05
N ALA A 291 -7.55 15.91 -9.34
CA ALA A 291 -7.19 14.99 -10.43
C ALA A 291 -5.68 14.74 -10.55
N HIS A 292 -4.83 15.55 -9.92
CA HIS A 292 -3.38 15.41 -9.91
C HIS A 292 -2.86 14.72 -8.62
N GLY A 293 -3.77 14.24 -7.78
CA GLY A 293 -3.43 13.59 -6.50
C GLY A 293 -2.98 14.55 -5.41
N ARG A 294 -3.17 15.87 -5.58
CA ARG A 294 -2.87 16.86 -4.53
C ARG A 294 -4.00 16.91 -3.53
N THR A 295 -3.65 17.08 -2.27
CA THR A 295 -4.63 17.49 -1.25
C THR A 295 -5.01 18.93 -1.49
N ILE A 296 -6.31 19.20 -1.55
CA ILE A 296 -6.87 20.56 -1.57
C ILE A 296 -7.52 20.79 -0.21
N LEU A 297 -6.99 21.73 0.54
CA LEU A 297 -7.47 22.09 1.88
C LEU A 297 -8.02 23.52 1.86
N HIS A 298 -9.30 23.68 2.17
CA HIS A 298 -10.00 24.97 2.08
C HIS A 298 -9.76 25.72 0.76
N GLY A 299 -9.75 24.96 -0.35
CA GLY A 299 -9.57 25.48 -1.69
C GLY A 299 -8.12 25.74 -2.12
N GLN A 300 -7.13 25.48 -1.26
CA GLN A 300 -5.70 25.66 -1.57
C GLN A 300 -4.96 24.31 -1.62
N PRO A 301 -4.01 24.15 -2.56
CA PRO A 301 -3.14 22.96 -2.57
C PRO A 301 -2.33 22.87 -1.27
N PHE A 302 -2.31 21.66 -0.70
CA PHE A 302 -1.66 21.36 0.57
C PHE A 302 -0.81 20.10 0.47
N PHE A 303 0.43 20.15 0.92
CA PHE A 303 1.30 18.97 1.03
C PHE A 303 1.37 18.55 2.50
N PRO A 304 0.73 17.46 2.91
CA PRO A 304 0.85 16.96 4.28
C PRO A 304 2.31 16.62 4.59
N LEU A 305 2.88 17.33 5.54
CA LEU A 305 4.22 17.09 6.08
C LEU A 305 4.12 17.04 7.59
N GLY A 306 4.12 15.85 8.15
CA GLY A 306 3.85 15.66 9.57
C GLY A 306 4.53 14.46 10.18
N MET A 307 4.14 14.16 11.41
CA MET A 307 4.64 13.00 12.15
C MET A 307 3.51 12.31 12.93
N TYR A 308 3.72 11.03 13.24
CA TYR A 308 2.89 10.26 14.15
C TYR A 308 3.08 10.71 15.60
N TRP A 309 1.97 10.74 16.33
CA TRP A 309 1.90 11.11 17.74
C TRP A 309 1.24 10.01 18.57
N SER A 310 1.54 9.91 19.86
CA SER A 310 0.79 9.02 20.77
C SER A 310 -0.52 9.68 21.24
N VAL A 311 -0.41 10.87 21.85
CA VAL A 311 -1.53 11.67 22.37
C VAL A 311 -1.22 13.14 22.18
N VAL A 312 -2.24 13.95 21.91
CA VAL A 312 -2.08 15.41 21.80
C VAL A 312 -1.96 16.01 23.20
N ASP A 313 -0.88 16.74 23.41
CA ASP A 313 -0.51 17.45 24.64
C ASP A 313 -0.06 18.87 24.25
N THR A 314 -0.59 19.90 24.91
CA THR A 314 -0.37 21.30 24.54
C THR A 314 1.11 21.71 24.58
N ASN A 315 1.87 21.25 25.60
CA ASN A 315 3.30 21.57 25.70
C ASN A 315 4.10 20.97 24.54
N LYS A 316 3.74 19.75 24.13
CA LYS A 316 4.35 19.08 22.99
C LYS A 316 3.92 19.71 21.66
N VAL A 317 2.69 20.20 21.56
CA VAL A 317 2.22 20.96 20.41
C VAL A 317 3.02 22.24 20.24
N ASP A 318 3.30 22.96 21.33
CA ASP A 318 4.15 24.17 21.29
C ASP A 318 5.58 23.88 20.80
N HIS A 319 6.16 22.78 21.27
CA HIS A 319 7.48 22.34 20.80
C HIS A 319 7.44 21.93 19.31
N TYR A 320 6.45 21.14 18.92
CA TYR A 320 6.30 20.65 17.54
C TYR A 320 6.04 21.78 16.54
N ALA A 321 5.25 22.77 16.91
CA ALA A 321 4.91 23.91 16.06
C ALA A 321 6.11 24.84 15.77
N GLN A 322 7.23 24.70 16.49
CA GLN A 322 8.48 25.37 16.17
C GLN A 322 9.24 24.70 15.02
N GLY A 323 8.86 23.48 14.67
CA GLY A 323 9.42 22.75 13.54
C GLY A 323 8.71 23.04 12.21
N PRO A 324 9.14 22.42 11.13
CA PRO A 324 8.65 22.68 9.76
C PRO A 324 7.36 21.89 9.41
N PHE A 325 6.79 21.19 10.36
CA PHE A 325 5.65 20.30 10.11
C PHE A 325 4.32 21.05 10.16
N ASN A 326 3.40 20.72 9.26
CA ASN A 326 2.10 21.37 9.11
C ASN A 326 0.91 20.50 9.54
N CYS A 327 1.15 19.23 9.89
CA CYS A 327 0.13 18.34 10.40
C CYS A 327 0.70 17.32 11.40
N LEU A 328 -0.21 16.67 12.12
CA LEU A 328 0.11 15.58 13.05
C LEU A 328 -0.96 14.49 12.99
N MET A 329 -0.55 13.25 13.28
CA MET A 329 -1.45 12.09 13.35
C MET A 329 -1.34 11.41 14.72
N PRO A 330 -2.24 11.69 15.65
CA PRO A 330 -2.22 11.06 16.96
C PRO A 330 -2.93 9.71 16.95
N TYR A 331 -2.29 8.66 17.49
CA TYR A 331 -2.94 7.37 17.71
C TYR A 331 -4.16 7.50 18.63
N ASN A 332 -4.01 8.28 19.72
CA ASN A 332 -5.12 8.67 20.56
C ASN A 332 -5.59 10.06 20.13
N ALA A 333 -6.59 10.11 19.28
CA ALA A 333 -7.13 11.36 18.75
C ALA A 333 -7.68 12.28 19.86
N PRO A 334 -7.67 13.60 19.66
CA PRO A 334 -8.22 14.57 20.60
C PRO A 334 -9.68 14.27 20.95
N LYS A 335 -9.99 14.16 22.25
CA LYS A 335 -11.36 13.89 22.71
C LYS A 335 -12.23 15.14 22.83
N SER A 336 -11.62 16.32 22.87
CA SER A 336 -12.31 17.63 22.97
C SER A 336 -12.03 18.50 21.75
N ARG A 337 -12.93 19.43 21.48
CA ARG A 337 -12.69 20.46 20.45
C ARG A 337 -11.56 21.40 20.84
N ASP A 338 -11.40 21.71 22.13
CA ASP A 338 -10.35 22.63 22.61
C ASP A 338 -8.93 22.20 22.21
N LEU A 339 -8.65 20.90 22.22
CA LEU A 339 -7.35 20.39 21.73
C LEU A 339 -7.21 20.53 20.20
N MET A 340 -8.29 20.42 19.46
CA MET A 340 -8.30 20.66 18.01
C MET A 340 -8.15 22.17 17.74
N ASP A 341 -8.84 23.03 18.51
CA ASP A 341 -8.71 24.48 18.44
C ASP A 341 -7.27 24.90 18.74
N TYR A 342 -6.64 24.26 19.74
CA TYR A 342 -5.23 24.53 20.06
C TYR A 342 -4.28 24.17 18.91
N CYS A 343 -4.46 23.01 18.28
CA CYS A 343 -3.68 22.65 17.09
C CYS A 343 -3.91 23.67 15.96
N GLN A 344 -5.16 24.07 15.72
CA GLN A 344 -5.51 25.06 14.70
C GLN A 344 -4.84 26.42 14.98
N ALA A 345 -4.84 26.89 16.23
CA ALA A 345 -4.19 28.14 16.63
C ALA A 345 -2.67 28.13 16.40
N LYS A 346 -2.05 26.93 16.40
CA LYS A 346 -0.63 26.74 16.08
C LYS A 346 -0.37 26.46 14.59
N GLY A 347 -1.38 26.58 13.73
CA GLY A 347 -1.25 26.32 12.29
C GLY A 347 -1.18 24.84 11.91
N LEU A 348 -1.42 23.93 12.86
CA LEU A 348 -1.31 22.49 12.66
C LEU A 348 -2.65 21.87 12.27
N LYS A 349 -2.61 20.97 11.30
CA LYS A 349 -3.76 20.12 10.91
C LYS A 349 -3.67 18.76 11.57
N VAL A 350 -4.81 18.13 11.77
CA VAL A 350 -4.92 16.85 12.46
C VAL A 350 -5.49 15.79 11.51
N ILE A 351 -4.74 14.71 11.33
CA ILE A 351 -5.26 13.47 10.75
C ILE A 351 -5.89 12.70 11.90
N TYR A 352 -7.22 12.72 11.97
CA TYR A 352 -7.97 12.21 13.11
C TYR A 352 -8.07 10.68 13.11
N SER A 353 -7.55 10.01 14.13
CA SER A 353 -7.48 8.54 14.19
C SER A 353 -8.77 7.92 14.72
N VAL A 354 -9.33 7.01 13.93
CA VAL A 354 -10.40 6.07 14.30
C VAL A 354 -10.00 4.62 14.00
N LYS A 355 -8.72 4.38 13.82
CA LYS A 355 -8.13 3.13 13.32
C LYS A 355 -8.39 1.90 14.21
N ASP A 356 -8.57 2.09 15.50
CA ASP A 356 -8.73 1.01 16.48
C ASP A 356 -10.21 0.66 16.75
N ILE A 357 -11.15 1.35 16.09
CA ILE A 357 -12.58 1.16 16.33
C ILE A 357 -13.10 -0.02 15.48
N TYR A 358 -12.58 -1.22 15.77
CA TYR A 358 -13.00 -2.48 15.18
C TYR A 358 -13.20 -3.52 16.28
N SER A 359 -14.45 -3.91 16.54
CA SER A 359 -14.81 -4.90 17.56
C SER A 359 -14.11 -6.24 17.32
N GLY A 360 -13.68 -6.89 18.39
CA GLY A 360 -12.96 -8.16 18.34
C GLY A 360 -11.47 -8.06 17.97
N THR A 361 -10.94 -6.86 17.67
CA THR A 361 -9.50 -6.67 17.48
C THR A 361 -8.77 -6.39 18.80
N ARG A 362 -7.45 -6.61 18.81
CA ARG A 362 -6.61 -6.42 20.01
C ARG A 362 -6.70 -5.02 20.59
N TRP A 363 -6.84 -4.00 19.73
CA TRP A 363 -6.77 -2.59 20.12
C TRP A 363 -8.14 -1.94 20.28
N ALA A 364 -9.23 -2.70 20.06
CA ALA A 364 -10.57 -2.17 20.22
C ALA A 364 -10.78 -1.60 21.62
N PRO A 365 -11.31 -0.37 21.77
CA PRO A 365 -11.68 0.17 23.07
C PRO A 365 -12.69 -0.73 23.79
N ARG A 366 -12.61 -0.81 25.12
CA ARG A 366 -13.45 -1.72 25.93
C ARG A 366 -14.96 -1.56 25.69
N GLY A 367 -15.41 -0.38 25.27
CA GLY A 367 -16.82 -0.09 24.94
C GLY A 367 -17.27 -0.55 23.54
N ILE A 368 -16.35 -0.99 22.69
CA ILE A 368 -16.63 -1.44 21.32
C ILE A 368 -16.66 -2.97 21.29
N LYS A 369 -17.87 -3.53 21.41
CA LYS A 369 -18.08 -4.98 21.47
C LYS A 369 -18.71 -5.56 20.20
N THR A 370 -19.44 -4.75 19.46
CA THR A 370 -20.17 -5.13 18.24
C THR A 370 -19.92 -4.14 17.11
N GLU A 371 -20.23 -4.52 15.89
CA GLU A 371 -20.19 -3.60 14.73
C GLU A 371 -21.18 -2.43 14.89
N ALA A 372 -22.30 -2.63 15.58
CA ALA A 372 -23.23 -1.54 15.90
C ALA A 372 -22.61 -0.49 16.84
N ASP A 373 -21.77 -0.94 17.80
CA ASP A 373 -21.02 -0.01 18.67
C ASP A 373 -20.01 0.80 17.88
N GLU A 374 -19.35 0.17 16.88
CA GLU A 374 -18.44 0.86 15.96
C GLU A 374 -19.16 1.97 15.20
N VAL A 375 -20.28 1.63 14.55
CA VAL A 375 -21.08 2.59 13.77
C VAL A 375 -21.51 3.77 14.63
N ARG A 376 -22.00 3.51 15.85
CA ARG A 376 -22.41 4.56 16.80
C ARG A 376 -21.24 5.46 17.17
N PHE A 377 -20.12 4.87 17.61
CA PHE A 377 -18.92 5.63 17.98
C PHE A 377 -18.41 6.52 16.85
N ILE A 378 -18.32 5.95 15.63
CA ILE A 378 -17.86 6.68 14.43
C ILE A 378 -18.83 7.82 14.10
N THR A 379 -20.14 7.58 14.17
CA THR A 379 -21.15 8.60 13.90
C THR A 379 -21.04 9.78 14.84
N ASP A 380 -20.91 9.51 16.15
CA ASP A 380 -20.75 10.54 17.18
C ASP A 380 -19.43 11.33 17.00
N CYS A 381 -18.36 10.60 16.69
CA CYS A 381 -17.04 11.20 16.45
C CYS A 381 -17.05 12.13 15.22
N VAL A 382 -17.61 11.67 14.11
CA VAL A 382 -17.73 12.46 12.89
C VAL A 382 -18.64 13.67 13.10
N ALA A 383 -19.79 13.50 13.74
CA ALA A 383 -20.69 14.62 14.05
C ALA A 383 -20.01 15.72 14.89
N LYS A 384 -19.08 15.32 15.77
CA LYS A 384 -18.34 16.25 16.64
C LYS A 384 -17.24 17.04 15.91
N PHE A 385 -16.56 16.42 14.93
CA PHE A 385 -15.29 16.96 14.42
C PHE A 385 -15.26 17.28 12.92
N LYS A 386 -16.22 16.80 12.09
CA LYS A 386 -16.18 16.99 10.63
C LYS A 386 -16.12 18.45 10.15
N ASP A 387 -16.67 19.37 10.94
CA ASP A 387 -16.70 20.80 10.61
C ASP A 387 -15.55 21.57 11.26
N HIS A 388 -14.58 20.86 11.85
CA HIS A 388 -13.46 21.52 12.55
C HIS A 388 -12.35 21.90 11.58
N PRO A 389 -11.89 23.18 11.57
CA PRO A 389 -10.92 23.67 10.58
C PRO A 389 -9.53 23.03 10.67
N ALA A 390 -9.18 22.41 11.81
CA ALA A 390 -7.95 21.65 11.96
C ALA A 390 -8.04 20.23 11.34
N LEU A 391 -9.24 19.73 11.04
CA LEU A 391 -9.37 18.37 10.47
C LEU A 391 -8.83 18.34 9.05
N LEU A 392 -7.86 17.44 8.80
CA LEU A 392 -7.28 17.21 7.47
C LEU A 392 -7.84 15.95 6.82
N ALA A 393 -7.90 14.87 7.57
CA ALA A 393 -8.33 13.56 7.10
C ALA A 393 -8.70 12.65 8.28
N TRP A 394 -9.36 11.53 7.97
CA TRP A 394 -9.66 10.46 8.91
C TRP A 394 -8.70 9.29 8.73
N TYR A 395 -7.99 8.87 9.77
CA TYR A 395 -7.17 7.66 9.77
C TYR A 395 -8.02 6.43 10.09
N LEU A 396 -8.31 5.63 9.06
CA LEU A 396 -9.37 4.63 9.11
C LEU A 396 -8.90 3.28 9.64
N ASN A 397 -7.70 2.85 9.28
CA ASN A 397 -7.09 1.60 9.76
C ASN A 397 -5.56 1.64 9.60
N ASP A 398 -4.90 0.74 10.32
CA ASP A 398 -3.46 0.60 10.45
C ASP A 398 -3.10 -0.88 10.33
N GLU A 399 -2.46 -1.26 9.22
CA GLU A 399 -1.94 -2.60 8.96
C GLU A 399 -2.97 -3.75 9.11
N MET A 400 -4.26 -3.48 8.89
CA MET A 400 -5.29 -4.50 9.02
C MET A 400 -5.16 -5.57 7.94
N PRO A 401 -5.37 -6.87 8.30
CA PRO A 401 -5.20 -7.97 7.36
C PRO A 401 -6.31 -8.07 6.32
N LEU A 402 -6.05 -8.79 5.21
CA LEU A 402 -7.02 -9.01 4.14
C LEU A 402 -8.32 -9.68 4.59
N SER A 403 -8.28 -10.48 5.65
CA SER A 403 -9.49 -11.07 6.25
C SER A 403 -10.51 -10.03 6.73
N MET A 404 -10.04 -8.81 7.02
CA MET A 404 -10.87 -7.68 7.41
C MET A 404 -11.43 -6.87 6.22
N LEU A 405 -11.06 -7.18 4.99
CA LEU A 405 -11.38 -6.38 3.80
C LEU A 405 -12.86 -5.96 3.69
N PRO A 406 -13.86 -6.83 3.91
CA PRO A 406 -15.27 -6.42 3.88
C PRO A 406 -15.60 -5.33 4.93
N ARG A 407 -15.07 -5.46 6.15
CA ARG A 407 -15.29 -4.48 7.24
C ARG A 407 -14.56 -3.17 6.98
N LEU A 408 -13.35 -3.22 6.40
CA LEU A 408 -12.58 -2.03 6.01
C LEU A 408 -13.29 -1.25 4.91
N THR A 409 -13.84 -1.94 3.91
CA THR A 409 -14.65 -1.34 2.85
C THR A 409 -15.91 -0.70 3.42
N ALA A 410 -16.66 -1.42 4.26
CA ALA A 410 -17.85 -0.89 4.92
C ALA A 410 -17.55 0.35 5.79
N ARG A 411 -16.38 0.38 6.47
CA ARG A 411 -15.91 1.54 7.23
C ARG A 411 -15.63 2.74 6.33
N ARG A 412 -14.94 2.54 5.21
CA ARG A 412 -14.69 3.61 4.24
C ARG A 412 -16.00 4.19 3.71
N ASP A 413 -16.95 3.34 3.35
CA ASP A 413 -18.26 3.75 2.84
C ASP A 413 -19.10 4.48 3.90
N LEU A 414 -19.03 4.05 5.16
CA LEU A 414 -19.65 4.76 6.28
C LEU A 414 -19.06 6.17 6.42
N MET A 415 -17.74 6.28 6.42
CA MET A 415 -17.05 7.58 6.53
C MET A 415 -17.42 8.52 5.39
N GLU A 416 -17.48 8.02 4.14
CA GLU A 416 -17.89 8.83 2.98
C GLU A 416 -19.32 9.36 3.12
N ARG A 417 -20.24 8.56 3.68
CA ARG A 417 -21.65 9.01 3.92
C ARG A 417 -21.74 10.03 5.05
N LEU A 418 -20.98 9.86 6.13
CA LEU A 418 -21.03 10.74 7.30
C LEU A 418 -20.27 12.05 7.09
N ASP A 419 -19.15 11.97 6.37
CA ASP A 419 -18.29 13.12 6.06
C ASP A 419 -17.75 13.04 4.62
N PRO A 420 -18.50 13.54 3.65
CA PRO A 420 -18.03 13.65 2.28
C PRO A 420 -16.93 14.72 2.10
N GLY A 421 -16.68 15.54 3.11
CA GLY A 421 -15.79 16.70 3.09
C GLY A 421 -14.32 16.40 3.39
N HIS A 422 -13.98 15.20 3.88
CA HIS A 422 -12.61 14.85 4.22
C HIS A 422 -12.25 13.45 3.72
N PRO A 423 -10.99 13.20 3.28
CA PRO A 423 -10.54 11.91 2.81
C PRO A 423 -10.29 10.92 3.94
N GLY A 424 -10.44 9.63 3.63
CA GLY A 424 -10.00 8.53 4.46
C GLY A 424 -8.57 8.10 4.12
N TRP A 425 -7.64 8.15 5.06
CA TRP A 425 -6.27 7.67 4.96
C TRP A 425 -6.10 6.32 5.63
N VAL A 426 -5.29 5.46 5.01
CA VAL A 426 -4.97 4.11 5.50
C VAL A 426 -3.47 3.89 5.40
N VAL A 427 -2.87 3.14 6.32
CA VAL A 427 -1.46 2.74 6.25
C VAL A 427 -1.35 1.22 6.29
N LEU A 428 -0.49 0.67 5.42
CA LEU A 428 -0.31 -0.76 5.24
C LEU A 428 1.18 -1.11 5.06
N TYR A 429 1.64 -2.15 5.76
CA TYR A 429 2.94 -2.77 5.44
C TYR A 429 2.84 -3.73 4.24
N GLN A 430 1.62 -4.13 3.84
CA GLN A 430 1.36 -5.02 2.71
C GLN A 430 1.48 -4.30 1.36
N TYR A 431 2.63 -3.67 1.11
CA TYR A 431 2.89 -2.81 -0.05
C TYR A 431 2.69 -3.51 -1.41
N SER A 432 2.78 -4.84 -1.48
CA SER A 432 2.55 -5.62 -2.70
C SER A 432 1.06 -5.94 -2.95
N GLN A 433 0.18 -5.70 -1.97
CA GLN A 433 -1.24 -6.04 -2.03
C GLN A 433 -2.16 -4.81 -2.13
N ILE A 434 -1.61 -3.64 -2.36
CA ILE A 434 -2.36 -2.36 -2.37
C ILE A 434 -3.57 -2.40 -3.29
N ARG A 435 -3.48 -3.08 -4.44
CA ARG A 435 -4.57 -3.23 -5.39
C ARG A 435 -5.82 -3.83 -4.75
N THR A 436 -5.65 -4.86 -3.94
CA THR A 436 -6.76 -5.52 -3.24
C THR A 436 -7.42 -4.61 -2.20
N TYR A 437 -6.64 -3.70 -1.58
CA TYR A 437 -7.14 -2.75 -0.59
C TYR A 437 -7.73 -1.46 -1.18
N LEU A 438 -7.67 -1.23 -2.51
CA LEU A 438 -8.16 0.01 -3.14
C LEU A 438 -9.57 0.46 -2.71
N PRO A 439 -10.56 -0.43 -2.44
CA PRO A 439 -11.88 -0.03 -1.97
C PRO A 439 -11.91 0.58 -0.56
N THR A 440 -10.83 0.46 0.22
CA THR A 440 -10.82 0.77 1.66
C THR A 440 -10.35 2.18 2.02
N PHE A 441 -9.87 2.96 1.05
CA PHE A 441 -9.26 4.26 1.30
C PHE A 441 -9.49 5.28 0.17
N ASP A 442 -9.28 6.54 0.48
CA ASP A 442 -9.13 7.63 -0.50
C ASP A 442 -7.65 7.98 -0.71
N VAL A 443 -6.85 7.87 0.34
CA VAL A 443 -5.40 8.10 0.37
C VAL A 443 -4.71 6.91 1.02
N ILE A 444 -3.57 6.49 0.49
CA ILE A 444 -2.80 5.36 1.03
C ILE A 444 -1.42 5.81 1.51
N GLY A 445 -0.94 5.25 2.60
CA GLY A 445 0.45 5.24 3.01
C GLY A 445 0.98 3.82 3.09
N THR A 446 2.26 3.64 2.85
CA THR A 446 3.00 2.47 3.31
C THR A 446 4.15 2.93 4.19
N ASP A 447 4.57 2.07 5.10
CA ASP A 447 5.43 2.39 6.22
C ASP A 447 6.75 1.59 6.20
N PRO A 448 7.65 1.89 5.25
CA PRO A 448 8.96 1.26 5.15
C PRO A 448 9.84 1.66 6.33
N TYR A 449 10.09 0.71 7.25
CA TYR A 449 10.95 0.90 8.42
C TYR A 449 12.22 0.02 8.30
N PRO A 450 13.12 0.30 7.33
CA PRO A 450 14.23 -0.59 7.01
C PRO A 450 15.38 -0.58 8.02
N ILE A 451 15.62 0.55 8.68
CA ILE A 451 16.82 0.72 9.52
C ILE A 451 16.56 0.05 10.89
N SER A 452 17.42 -0.85 11.30
CA SER A 452 18.79 -1.24 10.95
C SER A 452 18.89 -2.53 10.08
N ALA A 453 17.78 -3.13 9.66
CA ALA A 453 17.78 -4.50 9.10
C ALA A 453 17.93 -4.54 7.57
N LYS A 454 17.57 -3.45 6.89
CA LYS A 454 17.54 -3.33 5.44
C LYS A 454 18.08 -1.98 4.99
N PRO A 455 18.48 -1.83 3.71
CA PRO A 455 18.94 -0.54 3.17
C PRO A 455 17.81 0.49 3.11
N ALA A 456 18.18 1.78 3.17
CA ALA A 456 17.24 2.91 2.99
C ALA A 456 16.52 2.87 1.63
N LEU A 457 17.08 2.23 0.62
CA LEU A 457 16.47 1.97 -0.70
C LEU A 457 15.09 1.29 -0.61
N THR A 458 14.82 0.57 0.48
CA THR A 458 13.50 -0.05 0.75
C THR A 458 12.35 0.97 0.66
N ALA A 459 12.59 2.24 1.01
CA ALA A 459 11.58 3.30 0.88
C ALA A 459 11.15 3.53 -0.58
N SER A 460 12.11 3.50 -1.52
CA SER A 460 11.83 3.53 -2.95
C SER A 460 11.00 2.33 -3.41
N VAL A 461 11.42 1.14 -3.00
CA VAL A 461 10.77 -0.13 -3.42
C VAL A 461 9.31 -0.16 -3.01
N TRP A 462 9.04 0.14 -1.75
CA TRP A 462 7.67 0.15 -1.23
C TRP A 462 6.82 1.24 -1.88
N THR A 463 7.38 2.45 -2.06
CA THR A 463 6.63 3.55 -2.69
C THR A 463 6.31 3.25 -4.15
N ARG A 464 7.25 2.72 -4.93
CA ARG A 464 7.00 2.28 -6.33
C ARG A 464 5.93 1.20 -6.41
N SER A 465 6.00 0.21 -5.53
CA SER A 465 4.98 -0.85 -5.47
C SER A 465 3.61 -0.30 -5.11
N THR A 466 3.54 0.64 -4.15
CA THR A 466 2.30 1.32 -3.76
C THR A 466 1.73 2.12 -4.93
N GLN A 467 2.56 2.90 -5.63
CA GLN A 467 2.15 3.69 -6.80
C GLN A 467 1.62 2.79 -7.93
N LYS A 468 2.31 1.66 -8.20
CA LYS A 468 1.84 0.64 -9.15
C LYS A 468 0.50 0.04 -8.69
N GLY A 469 0.36 -0.24 -7.40
CA GLY A 469 -0.88 -0.79 -6.82
C GLY A 469 -2.08 0.14 -6.98
N THR A 470 -1.90 1.46 -6.83
CA THR A 470 -2.96 2.46 -7.01
C THR A 470 -3.23 2.82 -8.47
N LEU A 471 -2.41 2.36 -9.42
CA LEU A 471 -2.44 2.81 -10.82
C LEU A 471 -2.32 4.35 -10.98
N GLY A 472 -1.79 5.04 -9.97
CA GLY A 472 -1.78 6.50 -9.94
C GLY A 472 -3.16 7.16 -9.85
N CYS A 473 -4.20 6.40 -9.49
CA CYS A 473 -5.57 6.92 -9.29
C CYS A 473 -5.85 7.38 -7.86
N LYS A 474 -4.95 7.09 -6.92
CA LYS A 474 -5.06 7.52 -5.52
C LYS A 474 -3.72 8.04 -5.02
N PRO A 475 -3.72 9.15 -4.24
CA PRO A 475 -2.48 9.75 -3.75
C PRO A 475 -1.85 8.93 -2.62
N LEU A 476 -0.56 9.15 -2.45
CA LEU A 476 0.26 8.49 -1.44
C LEU A 476 0.72 9.51 -0.39
N TRP A 477 0.37 9.29 0.89
CA TRP A 477 1.02 9.93 2.03
C TRP A 477 1.85 8.86 2.73
N GLN A 478 3.14 8.82 2.40
CA GLN A 478 4.07 7.78 2.85
C GLN A 478 4.56 8.01 4.28
N VAL A 479 4.98 6.92 4.93
CA VAL A 479 5.36 6.92 6.34
C VAL A 479 6.82 6.48 6.51
N PRO A 480 7.81 7.33 6.17
CA PRO A 480 9.22 6.98 6.35
C PRO A 480 9.61 6.87 7.82
N GLN A 481 10.62 6.01 8.09
CA GLN A 481 11.14 5.73 9.42
C GLN A 481 11.92 6.91 10.00
N ALA A 482 11.52 7.39 11.17
CA ALA A 482 12.31 8.34 11.98
C ALA A 482 12.74 7.77 13.34
N PHE A 483 12.21 6.62 13.74
CA PHE A 483 12.41 6.00 15.05
C PHE A 483 13.51 4.93 15.05
N ASN A 484 13.92 4.55 16.27
CA ASN A 484 14.81 3.42 16.51
C ASN A 484 14.02 2.19 16.99
N TRP A 485 14.16 1.06 16.30
CA TRP A 485 13.54 -0.21 16.69
C TRP A 485 13.90 -0.67 18.11
N ALA A 486 15.03 -0.20 18.67
CA ALA A 486 15.41 -0.47 20.06
C ALA A 486 14.34 0.01 21.05
N ALA A 487 13.53 1.03 20.72
CA ALA A 487 12.43 1.51 21.55
C ALA A 487 11.35 0.45 21.83
N TYR A 488 11.29 -0.61 21.04
CA TYR A 488 10.32 -1.70 21.11
C TYR A 488 10.92 -3.03 21.56
N LYS A 489 12.20 -3.03 21.96
CA LYS A 489 12.90 -4.23 22.47
C LYS A 489 12.95 -4.22 23.99
N LYS A 490 12.99 -5.41 24.59
CA LYS A 490 12.89 -5.57 26.05
C LYS A 490 14.26 -5.59 26.72
N THR A 491 15.22 -6.32 26.15
CA THR A 491 16.53 -6.51 26.79
C THR A 491 17.61 -5.59 26.21
N PRO A 492 18.65 -5.25 26.98
CA PRO A 492 19.79 -4.47 26.51
C PRO A 492 20.47 -5.11 25.27
N GLU A 493 20.61 -6.44 25.26
CA GLU A 493 21.24 -7.20 24.18
C GLU A 493 20.42 -7.13 22.88
N GLU A 494 19.09 -7.12 23.00
CA GLU A 494 18.21 -6.90 21.85
C GLU A 494 18.32 -5.45 21.36
N LYS A 495 18.29 -4.47 22.29
CA LYS A 495 18.37 -3.04 21.96
C LYS A 495 19.64 -2.69 21.23
N ALA A 496 20.79 -3.27 21.65
CA ALA A 496 22.10 -3.00 21.06
C ALA A 496 22.20 -3.36 19.56
N LYS A 497 21.27 -4.19 19.04
CA LYS A 497 21.24 -4.58 17.63
C LYS A 497 20.59 -3.53 16.71
N TYR A 498 20.00 -2.48 17.28
CA TYR A 498 19.21 -1.51 16.54
C TYR A 498 19.71 -0.09 16.77
N ARG A 499 19.59 0.72 15.76
CA ARG A 499 19.88 2.16 15.78
C ARG A 499 18.76 2.95 15.07
N ALA A 500 18.72 4.23 15.29
CA ALA A 500 17.92 5.13 14.47
C ALA A 500 18.51 5.31 13.07
N PRO A 501 17.72 5.74 12.09
CA PRO A 501 18.25 6.26 10.83
C PRO A 501 19.23 7.42 11.11
N THR A 502 20.32 7.49 10.38
CA THR A 502 21.12 8.72 10.31
C THR A 502 20.31 9.81 9.60
N GLU A 503 20.73 11.07 9.74
CA GLU A 503 20.10 12.20 9.03
C GLU A 503 20.12 11.98 7.51
N ALA A 504 21.23 11.46 6.95
CA ALA A 504 21.35 11.15 5.54
C ALA A 504 20.37 10.05 5.10
N GLU A 505 20.20 8.99 5.89
CA GLU A 505 19.21 7.93 5.61
C GLU A 505 17.77 8.46 5.70
N LEU A 506 17.44 9.24 6.72
CA LEU A 506 16.12 9.87 6.88
C LEU A 506 15.81 10.80 5.70
N ARG A 507 16.76 11.68 5.35
CA ARG A 507 16.67 12.58 4.20
C ARG A 507 16.46 11.79 2.91
N SER A 508 17.29 10.78 2.68
CA SER A 508 17.17 9.92 1.51
C SER A 508 15.81 9.23 1.41
N MET A 509 15.34 8.59 2.48
CA MET A 509 14.04 7.92 2.50
C MET A 509 12.89 8.87 2.19
N CYS A 510 12.89 10.07 2.75
CA CYS A 510 11.86 11.08 2.45
C CYS A 510 11.85 11.49 0.97
N TRP A 511 13.03 11.81 0.41
CA TRP A 511 13.13 12.19 -1.00
C TRP A 511 12.91 11.02 -1.97
N GLN A 512 13.25 9.79 -1.59
CA GLN A 512 12.89 8.58 -2.33
C GLN A 512 11.37 8.43 -2.42
N CYS A 513 10.64 8.62 -1.33
CA CYS A 513 9.17 8.59 -1.35
C CYS A 513 8.61 9.64 -2.31
N ILE A 514 9.09 10.89 -2.26
CA ILE A 514 8.66 11.98 -3.14
C ILE A 514 8.98 11.66 -4.61
N ALA A 515 10.18 11.19 -4.91
CA ALA A 515 10.61 10.83 -6.26
C ALA A 515 9.76 9.71 -6.88
N ASN A 516 9.23 8.81 -6.05
CA ASN A 516 8.39 7.69 -6.47
C ASN A 516 6.88 7.95 -6.34
N GLY A 517 6.46 9.22 -6.20
CA GLY A 517 5.06 9.61 -6.35
C GLY A 517 4.34 10.01 -5.06
N ALA A 518 4.99 10.07 -3.91
CA ALA A 518 4.35 10.56 -2.69
C ALA A 518 3.86 12.00 -2.85
N ASN A 519 2.65 12.25 -2.34
CA ASN A 519 1.95 13.53 -2.32
C ASN A 519 1.86 14.10 -0.89
N GLY A 520 2.47 13.42 0.08
CA GLY A 520 2.59 13.80 1.48
C GLY A 520 3.51 12.84 2.23
N LEU A 521 4.01 13.26 3.38
CA LEU A 521 4.85 12.48 4.28
C LEU A 521 4.37 12.64 5.72
N VAL A 522 4.21 11.51 6.43
CA VAL A 522 3.86 11.50 7.85
C VAL A 522 4.84 10.57 8.57
N LEU A 523 5.94 11.11 9.04
CA LEU A 523 7.09 10.34 9.57
C LEU A 523 6.71 9.57 10.85
N TYR A 524 7.15 8.35 11.00
CA TYR A 524 6.99 7.57 12.22
C TYR A 524 8.29 7.61 13.03
N SER A 525 8.34 8.22 14.21
CA SER A 525 7.29 8.94 14.91
C SER A 525 7.87 10.02 15.83
N TYR A 526 7.15 11.10 16.08
CA TYR A 526 7.54 12.16 17.02
C TYR A 526 7.67 11.64 18.46
N PHE A 527 6.71 10.83 18.92
CA PHE A 527 6.71 10.33 20.31
C PHE A 527 7.84 9.33 20.60
N ASP A 528 8.36 8.64 19.60
CA ASP A 528 9.47 7.69 19.80
C ASP A 528 10.83 8.38 19.95
N LEU A 529 10.96 9.62 19.47
CA LEU A 529 12.19 10.40 19.67
C LEU A 529 12.48 10.60 21.17
N PHE A 530 11.44 10.65 22.00
CA PHE A 530 11.55 10.88 23.45
C PHE A 530 11.71 9.59 24.26
N LYS A 531 11.68 8.42 23.65
CA LYS A 531 11.99 7.15 24.31
C LYS A 531 13.48 6.93 24.55
N GLN A 532 14.33 7.66 23.84
CA GLN A 532 15.80 7.71 23.97
C GLN A 532 16.48 6.33 24.11
N PRO A 533 16.16 5.35 23.25
CA PRO A 533 16.78 4.04 23.34
C PRO A 533 18.29 4.15 23.08
N ASN A 534 19.08 3.32 23.77
CA ASN A 534 20.54 3.25 23.60
C ASN A 534 21.27 4.60 23.89
N GLY A 535 20.67 5.50 24.70
CA GLY A 535 21.27 6.79 25.03
C GLY A 535 21.16 7.85 23.92
N GLU A 536 20.31 7.64 22.92
CA GLU A 536 20.01 8.65 21.89
C GLU A 536 19.42 9.93 22.54
N ARG A 537 19.85 11.08 22.06
CA ARG A 537 19.34 12.37 22.58
C ARG A 537 18.13 12.82 21.75
N ALA A 538 16.98 12.98 22.41
CA ALA A 538 15.73 13.39 21.77
C ALA A 538 15.88 14.70 20.96
N GLU A 539 16.54 15.71 21.54
CA GLU A 539 16.74 17.00 20.88
C GLU A 539 17.61 16.91 19.62
N THR A 540 18.62 16.03 19.63
CA THR A 540 19.43 15.78 18.42
C THR A 540 18.58 15.15 17.33
N ARG A 541 17.80 14.11 17.68
CA ARG A 541 16.90 13.43 16.73
C ARG A 541 15.83 14.37 16.19
N TRP A 542 15.27 15.22 17.07
CA TRP A 542 14.31 16.24 16.68
C TRP A 542 14.91 17.26 15.70
N ALA A 543 16.12 17.76 16.01
CA ALA A 543 16.80 18.70 15.13
C ALA A 543 17.09 18.11 13.74
N GLU A 544 17.47 16.81 13.64
CA GLU A 544 17.64 16.10 12.37
C GLU A 544 16.32 16.02 11.59
N CYS A 545 15.23 15.64 12.25
CA CYS A 545 13.90 15.64 11.63
C CYS A 545 13.49 17.03 11.13
N CYS A 546 13.79 18.08 11.90
CA CYS A 546 13.49 19.45 11.53
C CYS A 546 14.31 19.93 10.33
N ARG A 547 15.59 19.58 10.22
CA ARG A 547 16.41 19.95 9.05
C ARG A 547 15.89 19.31 7.78
N VAL A 548 15.59 18.01 7.83
CA VAL A 548 15.01 17.28 6.68
C VAL A 548 13.62 17.85 6.33
N GLY A 549 12.78 18.08 7.33
CA GLY A 549 11.45 18.66 7.13
C GLY A 549 11.50 20.07 6.54
N ALA A 550 12.41 20.93 7.01
CA ALA A 550 12.58 22.31 6.51
C ALA A 550 13.04 22.33 5.05
N GLU A 551 13.95 21.42 4.68
CA GLU A 551 14.38 21.27 3.29
C GLU A 551 13.22 20.91 2.36
N ILE A 552 12.34 19.96 2.79
CA ILE A 552 11.16 19.58 2.03
C ILE A 552 10.14 20.72 2.01
N GLN A 553 9.88 21.37 3.16
CA GLN A 553 8.94 22.48 3.28
C GLN A 553 9.27 23.61 2.30
N ALA A 554 10.54 23.94 2.14
CA ALA A 554 11.01 24.97 1.20
C ALA A 554 10.68 24.61 -0.28
N GLN A 555 10.52 23.33 -0.62
CA GLN A 555 10.23 22.88 -1.97
C GLN A 555 8.74 22.57 -2.21
N ILE A 556 7.87 22.69 -1.20
CA ILE A 556 6.43 22.44 -1.35
C ILE A 556 5.81 23.20 -2.55
N PRO A 557 6.14 24.45 -2.84
CA PRO A 557 5.60 25.15 -4.02
C PRO A 557 5.93 24.46 -5.35
N VAL A 558 7.09 23.81 -5.47
CA VAL A 558 7.48 23.01 -6.63
C VAL A 558 6.72 21.69 -6.63
N LEU A 559 6.69 20.98 -5.49
CA LEU A 559 6.05 19.66 -5.35
C LEU A 559 4.53 19.69 -5.62
N LEU A 560 3.89 20.82 -5.37
CA LEU A 560 2.46 21.05 -5.63
C LEU A 560 2.16 21.63 -7.02
N SER A 561 3.18 21.92 -7.82
CA SER A 561 2.94 22.49 -9.17
C SER A 561 2.31 21.45 -10.09
N VAL A 562 1.36 21.91 -10.88
CA VAL A 562 0.70 21.16 -11.97
C VAL A 562 0.94 21.78 -13.34
N GLU A 563 1.82 22.80 -13.42
CA GLU A 563 2.26 23.33 -14.70
C GLU A 563 2.89 22.19 -15.53
N GLY A 564 2.51 22.07 -16.79
CA GLY A 564 3.02 21.02 -17.66
C GLY A 564 2.66 19.59 -17.22
N ALA A 565 1.64 19.42 -16.37
CA ALA A 565 1.15 18.09 -15.98
C ALA A 565 0.79 17.27 -17.23
N GLY A 566 1.19 15.99 -17.24
CA GLY A 566 1.02 15.11 -18.40
C GLY A 566 2.13 15.18 -19.44
N ARG A 567 3.06 16.15 -19.38
CA ARG A 567 4.22 16.21 -20.27
C ARG A 567 5.32 15.25 -19.80
N THR A 568 5.99 14.60 -20.73
CA THR A 568 7.24 13.89 -20.47
C THR A 568 8.39 14.90 -20.41
N LEU A 569 8.92 15.17 -19.23
CA LEU A 569 10.01 16.12 -19.04
C LEU A 569 11.40 15.46 -19.11
N VAL A 570 11.48 14.19 -18.70
CA VAL A 570 12.70 13.35 -18.78
C VAL A 570 12.38 12.13 -19.63
N ARG A 571 13.09 11.96 -20.75
CA ARG A 571 12.87 10.89 -21.73
C ARG A 571 13.58 9.59 -21.36
N ALA A 572 14.81 9.71 -20.86
CA ALA A 572 15.63 8.56 -20.49
C ALA A 572 16.55 8.90 -19.31
N VAL A 573 16.85 7.87 -18.52
CA VAL A 573 17.78 7.93 -17.38
C VAL A 573 18.78 6.80 -17.54
N GLU A 574 20.06 7.15 -17.61
CA GLU A 574 21.19 6.23 -17.74
C GLU A 574 22.05 6.34 -16.48
N THR A 575 22.56 5.22 -15.97
CA THR A 575 23.49 5.15 -14.84
C THR A 575 24.85 4.65 -15.31
N ALA A 576 25.93 5.16 -14.72
CA ALA A 576 27.29 4.81 -15.13
C ALA A 576 27.63 3.33 -14.92
N GLU A 577 27.05 2.70 -13.91
CA GLU A 577 27.17 1.26 -13.71
C GLU A 577 25.89 0.54 -14.13
N PRO A 578 25.97 -0.52 -14.95
CA PRO A 578 24.82 -1.34 -15.26
C PRO A 578 24.33 -2.00 -13.97
N VAL A 579 23.11 -1.67 -13.56
CA VAL A 579 22.42 -2.40 -12.48
C VAL A 579 22.14 -3.80 -13.00
N GLU A 580 22.65 -4.83 -12.33
CA GLU A 580 22.30 -6.22 -12.65
C GLU A 580 20.77 -6.31 -12.82
N SER A 581 20.30 -7.01 -13.83
CA SER A 581 18.89 -7.03 -14.24
C SER A 581 17.91 -7.48 -13.14
N THR A 582 18.43 -8.05 -12.05
CA THR A 582 17.71 -8.53 -10.87
C THR A 582 17.82 -7.61 -9.65
N ALA A 583 18.69 -6.57 -9.69
CA ALA A 583 18.90 -5.67 -8.56
C ALA A 583 17.87 -4.52 -8.58
N GLU A 584 17.47 -4.08 -7.40
CA GLU A 584 16.58 -2.93 -7.21
C GLU A 584 17.30 -1.66 -7.70
N LYS A 585 16.64 -0.91 -8.59
CA LYS A 585 17.21 0.32 -9.18
C LYS A 585 17.44 1.37 -8.08
N PRO A 586 18.69 1.80 -7.84
CA PRO A 586 19.00 2.76 -6.77
C PRO A 586 18.56 4.19 -7.11
N ILE A 587 18.42 4.52 -8.40
CA ILE A 587 18.05 5.86 -8.86
C ILE A 587 16.55 5.99 -9.03
N SER A 588 16.00 7.05 -8.45
CA SER A 588 14.60 7.48 -8.60
C SER A 588 14.57 8.91 -9.14
N THR A 589 13.64 9.19 -10.06
CA THR A 589 13.50 10.53 -10.66
C THR A 589 12.04 10.96 -10.73
N ARG A 590 11.80 12.27 -10.58
CA ARG A 590 10.51 12.92 -10.82
C ARG A 590 10.75 14.35 -11.25
N ALA A 591 9.87 14.89 -12.10
CA ALA A 591 10.04 16.25 -12.59
C ALA A 591 8.75 17.08 -12.51
N TRP A 592 8.90 18.38 -12.38
CA TRP A 592 7.83 19.38 -12.35
C TRP A 592 8.22 20.58 -13.19
N VAL A 593 7.21 21.32 -13.64
CA VAL A 593 7.37 22.68 -14.16
C VAL A 593 6.79 23.66 -13.14
N LYS A 594 7.50 24.74 -12.84
CA LYS A 594 7.00 25.84 -12.02
C LYS A 594 7.55 27.16 -12.52
N GLU A 595 6.64 28.10 -12.79
CA GLU A 595 6.99 29.44 -13.31
C GLU A 595 7.88 29.37 -14.56
N GLY A 596 7.53 28.45 -15.46
CA GLY A 596 8.27 28.22 -16.70
C GLY A 596 9.62 27.53 -16.56
N LYS A 597 10.09 27.22 -15.35
CA LYS A 597 11.33 26.45 -15.09
C LYS A 597 11.00 24.99 -14.86
N THR A 598 11.89 24.10 -15.29
CA THR A 598 11.78 22.66 -15.03
C THR A 598 12.61 22.27 -13.81
N TYR A 599 12.02 21.52 -12.91
CA TYR A 599 12.68 20.98 -11.73
C TYR A 599 12.74 19.45 -11.84
N VAL A 600 13.96 18.90 -11.78
CA VAL A 600 14.20 17.45 -11.87
C VAL A 600 14.77 16.96 -10.53
N LEU A 601 13.98 16.19 -9.81
CA LEU A 601 14.45 15.47 -8.63
C LEU A 601 15.12 14.18 -9.06
N VAL A 602 16.33 13.96 -8.57
CA VAL A 602 17.11 12.72 -8.75
C VAL A 602 17.56 12.27 -7.38
N VAL A 603 17.30 11.03 -7.02
CA VAL A 603 17.68 10.48 -5.71
C VAL A 603 18.48 9.20 -5.92
N ASN A 604 19.67 9.15 -5.35
CA ASN A 604 20.42 7.93 -5.18
C ASN A 604 20.05 7.30 -3.83
N GLY A 605 19.23 6.26 -3.83
CA GLY A 605 18.86 5.51 -2.63
C GLY A 605 19.85 4.39 -2.27
N GLY A 606 20.88 4.18 -3.10
CA GLY A 606 21.89 3.14 -2.92
C GLY A 606 23.06 3.54 -2.02
N GLU A 607 23.91 2.57 -1.72
CA GLU A 607 25.09 2.72 -0.84
C GLU A 607 26.39 3.02 -1.61
N THR A 608 26.33 3.17 -2.93
CA THR A 608 27.44 3.54 -3.81
C THR A 608 27.14 4.84 -4.53
N ALA A 609 28.18 5.60 -4.85
CA ALA A 609 28.03 6.82 -5.66
C ALA A 609 27.56 6.49 -7.08
N GLN A 610 26.73 7.33 -7.67
CA GLN A 610 26.15 7.14 -9.00
C GLN A 610 26.31 8.38 -9.87
N GLY A 611 26.84 8.18 -11.09
CA GLY A 611 26.75 9.15 -12.16
C GLY A 611 25.45 8.92 -12.95
N VAL A 612 24.59 9.92 -13.00
CA VAL A 612 23.27 9.82 -13.66
C VAL A 612 23.26 10.78 -14.86
N ARG A 613 22.95 10.27 -16.04
CA ARG A 613 22.77 11.02 -17.27
C ARG A 613 21.30 10.94 -17.70
N MET A 614 20.68 12.09 -17.96
CA MET A 614 19.26 12.19 -18.29
C MET A 614 19.07 12.93 -19.60
N SER A 615 18.30 12.33 -20.51
CA SER A 615 17.83 12.99 -21.72
C SER A 615 16.54 13.75 -21.40
N LEU A 616 16.51 15.05 -21.66
CA LEU A 616 15.41 15.95 -21.37
C LEU A 616 14.55 16.18 -22.63
N GLU A 617 13.28 16.54 -22.46
CA GLU A 617 12.37 16.84 -23.57
C GLU A 617 12.70 18.16 -24.23
N ASP A 618 12.93 19.20 -23.41
CA ASP A 618 13.20 20.56 -23.88
C ASP A 618 14.69 20.91 -23.79
N GLY A 619 15.07 22.07 -24.38
CA GLY A 619 16.40 22.63 -24.27
C GLY A 619 16.53 23.65 -23.12
N TYR A 620 17.63 23.58 -22.38
CA TYR A 620 17.91 24.41 -21.22
C TYR A 620 19.28 25.12 -21.35
N SER A 621 19.36 26.32 -20.76
CA SER A 621 20.57 27.16 -20.79
C SER A 621 21.39 27.06 -19.51
N LYS A 622 20.75 26.66 -18.39
CA LYS A 622 21.37 26.58 -17.06
C LYS A 622 20.76 25.49 -16.18
N ALA A 623 21.60 24.85 -15.39
CA ALA A 623 21.20 23.88 -14.37
C ALA A 623 21.77 24.30 -13.01
N THR A 624 20.92 24.28 -11.97
CA THR A 624 21.32 24.62 -10.59
C THR A 624 20.67 23.64 -9.61
N ASN A 625 21.45 23.00 -8.74
CA ASN A 625 20.87 22.21 -7.64
C ASN A 625 20.35 23.14 -6.56
N VAL A 626 19.09 22.98 -6.18
CA VAL A 626 18.43 23.82 -5.16
C VAL A 626 18.41 23.19 -3.76
N LEU A 627 18.83 21.92 -3.63
CA LEU A 627 19.04 21.27 -2.34
C LEU A 627 20.50 21.42 -1.91
N ALA A 628 20.72 21.36 -0.60
CA ALA A 628 22.09 21.23 -0.06
C ALA A 628 22.68 19.90 -0.54
N SER A 629 23.79 19.96 -1.28
CA SER A 629 24.46 18.79 -1.86
C SER A 629 25.93 18.80 -1.48
N THR A 630 26.46 17.60 -1.22
CA THR A 630 27.88 17.36 -1.01
C THR A 630 28.58 16.88 -2.28
N SER A 631 27.84 16.40 -3.25
CA SER A 631 28.36 15.95 -4.56
C SER A 631 28.17 17.03 -5.62
N GLY A 632 28.91 16.90 -6.68
CA GLY A 632 29.18 17.89 -7.71
C GLY A 632 27.99 18.68 -8.27
N THR A 633 28.32 19.79 -8.87
CA THR A 633 27.39 20.67 -9.60
C THR A 633 26.74 19.91 -10.75
N PRO A 634 25.41 20.06 -11.00
CA PRO A 634 24.77 19.50 -12.18
C PRO A 634 25.35 20.13 -13.45
N ILE A 635 25.56 19.31 -14.48
CA ILE A 635 26.19 19.70 -15.72
C ILE A 635 25.20 19.52 -16.87
N LEU A 636 25.02 20.54 -17.70
CA LEU A 636 24.36 20.39 -18.99
C LEU A 636 25.40 19.98 -20.06
N GLU A 637 25.30 18.76 -20.58
CA GLU A 637 26.06 18.26 -21.70
C GLU A 637 25.30 18.60 -23.02
N GLY A 638 25.26 19.89 -23.36
CA GLY A 638 24.37 20.43 -24.40
C GLY A 638 22.98 20.77 -23.85
N PRO A 639 22.06 21.26 -24.70
CA PRO A 639 20.82 21.87 -24.23
C PRO A 639 19.81 20.88 -23.60
N SER A 640 19.85 19.60 -24.00
CA SER A 640 18.82 18.61 -23.57
C SER A 640 19.39 17.40 -22.84
N VAL A 641 20.62 17.49 -22.31
CA VAL A 641 21.24 16.42 -21.54
C VAL A 641 21.72 16.93 -20.20
N LEU A 642 21.18 16.41 -19.12
CA LEU A 642 21.57 16.71 -17.75
C LEU A 642 22.40 15.56 -17.18
N ARG A 643 23.58 15.88 -16.63
CA ARG A 643 24.39 14.96 -15.84
C ARG A 643 24.45 15.41 -14.38
N VAL A 644 24.26 14.47 -13.48
CA VAL A 644 24.34 14.67 -12.02
C VAL A 644 25.16 13.55 -11.40
N ASN A 645 26.16 13.89 -10.60
CA ASN A 645 26.87 12.91 -9.78
C ASN A 645 26.32 12.97 -8.37
N LEU A 646 25.94 11.83 -7.82
CA LEU A 646 25.30 11.70 -6.49
C LEU A 646 26.13 10.79 -5.61
N ALA A 647 26.45 11.23 -4.41
CA ALA A 647 26.98 10.38 -3.36
C ALA A 647 25.94 9.31 -2.92
N PRO A 648 26.33 8.31 -2.14
CA PRO A 648 25.36 7.40 -1.51
C PRO A 648 24.28 8.17 -0.75
N LEU A 649 23.04 7.72 -0.87
CA LEU A 649 21.87 8.27 -0.16
C LEU A 649 21.52 9.75 -0.50
N GLU A 650 22.09 10.31 -1.55
CA GLU A 650 21.98 11.73 -1.86
C GLU A 650 20.81 12.04 -2.80
N PRO A 651 19.93 13.01 -2.45
CA PRO A 651 18.99 13.64 -3.36
C PRO A 651 19.56 14.91 -3.97
N ALA A 652 19.19 15.22 -5.22
CA ALA A 652 19.37 16.50 -5.86
C ALA A 652 18.08 16.96 -6.52
N LEU A 653 17.70 18.21 -6.34
CA LEU A 653 16.59 18.84 -7.07
C LEU A 653 17.18 19.90 -7.99
N VAL A 654 17.24 19.60 -9.27
CA VAL A 654 17.89 20.46 -10.26
C VAL A 654 16.86 21.38 -10.91
N CYS A 655 17.01 22.68 -10.73
CA CYS A 655 16.28 23.71 -11.45
C CYS A 655 16.95 23.96 -12.80
N LEU A 656 16.18 23.83 -13.87
CA LEU A 656 16.59 24.03 -15.26
C LEU A 656 15.90 25.27 -15.83
N GLU A 657 16.72 26.22 -16.32
CA GLU A 657 16.22 27.44 -16.97
C GLU A 657 16.10 27.17 -18.47
N PRO A 658 14.93 27.38 -19.08
CA PRO A 658 14.76 27.15 -20.53
C PRO A 658 15.60 28.09 -21.36
N ILE A 659 15.95 27.67 -22.56
CA ILE A 659 16.50 28.56 -23.58
C ILE A 659 15.37 29.48 -24.00
N LEU A 660 15.54 30.78 -23.80
CA LEU A 660 14.61 31.78 -24.32
C LEU A 660 14.63 31.71 -25.86
N LYS A 661 13.46 31.48 -26.45
CA LYS A 661 13.29 31.48 -27.91
C LYS A 661 13.29 32.90 -28.45
#